data_c000d8aecb6ae36f3cd60cb650e9d813
#
_entry.id   c000d8aecb6ae36f3cd60cb650e9d813
#
_cell.length_a   1.000
_cell.length_b   1.000
_cell.length_c   1.000
_cell.angle_alpha   90.00
_cell.angle_beta   90.00
_cell.angle_gamma   90.00
#
_symmetry.space_group_name_H-M   'P 1'
#
loop_
_entity.id
_entity.type
_entity.pdbx_description
1 polymer ?
#
loop_
_entity_poly.entity_id
_entity_poly.type
_entity_poly.pdbx_seq_one_letter_code
_entity_poly.pdbx_strand_id
1 'polypeptide(L)'
;MANKKVLKRTGLITIIFLFLAGTLKAKDLEIIQGLKSGTSPKKVQIIDRIISEKNRVYLPYLADVLREEKNEEVRSKAALALLTIGDSTCTPYFRDALEDSYWQVRLYGVRGLLRYGEGDLIPDFRGAMKDSYWQVRYYAAVGLSKYGDETVLPDLLNHAQDSNEQVEEEVLWAMMTLMARDEARAMFKKSSEDTIKPVLEALKSSNPEIKMRSLWLLESSGDKRAIPYFINMLSDDNDEVKIRALWALEKFKSEEGAQDIEGLLIDESTKVKMESIKTLVALKMEEGIGGVIKGLSDPDKTVRIYSLWALEKFKNPVSYPAIVECLADTSDEVREYAEKLIEKTDGPLFYPVLQRFVDDEKFPLEARLSGLTILGKIGDSGVKDFILGKTLDEDALVRYSAIKSLSYLDGFDPDYLRTATYLESYDMSPRVRSESSNLLGDAIRDLWGKMKSPAEDERKFALERVDQLIGARGFTGLLLNMSSSKYPEVRQKMLALVKEKPDKIFAGGARGLLNESDMTTRKLAAIALGEIGDRESIPLLKEGLKHPDPEFKVLCARSLGMMGVKDAFPVAVVSLESSRAEYQKIAAETLGYLKDKSASPALLRRLSDSELDVKIICAWALARMGKEEGLDLLVRLSEESVEPVRTSANIYLRDLSIPSGLRDKIPSLREKIYLEKLGIREVTPRRMNAFSIKWPVEIDGSDRDRFWQNAEKADMFIEIEGDKIKSAVHTTAAAGYDANNLYLLLVCDDPDISKVNLNSRDLITLSINPANSSRKWYQFAVHPEGHVEYCYVWKLYDAEDHEKLWTSEWKVKTGMESKRWIVEMAIPLRNLDNDGIVAGDMWSINFQRESDHIPWTSWSGRIDNPEQFGILNFKE
;
A
#
# COMPACT_ATOMS: atom_id res chain seq x y z
N MET A 1 -81.25 -20.59 -56.55
CA MET A 1 -82.27 -19.55 -56.32
C MET A 1 -83.36 -19.97 -55.28
N ALA A 2 -83.59 -21.27 -55.09
CA ALA A 2 -84.59 -21.75 -54.15
C ALA A 2 -84.30 -21.45 -52.64
N ASN A 3 -83.02 -21.55 -52.19
CA ASN A 3 -82.58 -21.31 -50.81
C ASN A 3 -82.69 -19.86 -50.35
N LYS A 4 -82.55 -18.86 -51.27
CA LYS A 4 -82.74 -17.45 -50.90
C LYS A 4 -84.18 -17.05 -50.57
N LYS A 5 -85.23 -17.71 -51.06
CA LYS A 5 -86.63 -17.47 -50.74
C LYS A 5 -86.99 -18.07 -49.40
N VAL A 6 -86.41 -19.19 -49.02
CA VAL A 6 -86.65 -19.81 -47.72
C VAL A 6 -86.04 -19.02 -46.60
N LEU A 7 -84.79 -18.54 -46.72
CA LEU A 7 -84.11 -17.70 -45.76
C LEU A 7 -84.85 -16.35 -45.55
N LYS A 8 -85.45 -15.70 -46.59
CA LYS A 8 -86.26 -14.46 -46.45
C LYS A 8 -87.58 -14.70 -45.70
N ARG A 9 -88.23 -15.86 -45.87
CA ARG A 9 -89.43 -16.21 -45.12
C ARG A 9 -89.10 -16.55 -43.66
N THR A 10 -88.07 -17.24 -43.38
CA THR A 10 -87.71 -17.49 -41.97
C THR A 10 -87.37 -16.18 -41.19
N GLY A 11 -86.59 -15.25 -41.82
CA GLY A 11 -86.31 -13.97 -41.22
C GLY A 11 -87.56 -13.14 -40.92
N LEU A 12 -88.59 -13.17 -41.82
CA LEU A 12 -89.84 -12.43 -41.55
C LEU A 12 -90.73 -13.11 -40.44
N ILE A 13 -90.67 -14.44 -40.39
CA ILE A 13 -91.36 -15.22 -39.33
C ILE A 13 -90.65 -14.99 -38.00
N THR A 14 -89.29 -14.90 -37.95
CA THR A 14 -88.55 -14.63 -36.74
C THR A 14 -88.83 -13.18 -36.19
N ILE A 15 -88.95 -12.20 -37.11
CA ILE A 15 -89.27 -10.84 -36.74
C ILE A 15 -90.69 -10.73 -36.16
N ILE A 16 -91.68 -11.43 -36.75
CA ILE A 16 -93.05 -11.49 -36.26
C ILE A 16 -93.08 -12.23 -34.92
N PHE A 17 -92.32 -13.28 -34.75
CA PHE A 17 -92.27 -14.00 -33.46
C PHE A 17 -91.62 -13.18 -32.30
N LEU A 18 -90.56 -12.42 -32.58
CA LEU A 18 -89.94 -11.54 -31.59
C LEU A 18 -90.82 -10.31 -31.25
N PHE A 19 -91.62 -9.83 -32.25
CA PHE A 19 -92.62 -8.76 -31.98
C PHE A 19 -93.77 -9.24 -31.10
N LEU A 20 -94.24 -10.47 -31.39
CA LEU A 20 -95.31 -11.14 -30.61
C LEU A 20 -94.83 -11.52 -29.19
N ALA A 21 -93.53 -11.72 -28.98
CA ALA A 21 -92.90 -12.01 -27.69
C ALA A 21 -92.61 -10.76 -26.84
N GLY A 22 -93.01 -9.52 -27.31
CA GLY A 22 -92.80 -8.25 -26.59
C GLY A 22 -91.34 -7.77 -26.46
N THR A 23 -90.43 -8.37 -27.20
CA THR A 23 -88.99 -8.05 -27.22
C THR A 23 -88.61 -6.94 -28.19
N LEU A 24 -89.43 -6.61 -29.17
CA LEU A 24 -89.20 -5.56 -30.16
C LEU A 24 -90.25 -4.45 -30.01
N LYS A 25 -89.77 -3.21 -29.90
CA LYS A 25 -90.65 -2.01 -29.89
C LYS A 25 -90.90 -1.53 -31.32
N ALA A 26 -91.96 -0.75 -31.57
CA ALA A 26 -92.26 -0.13 -32.86
C ALA A 26 -91.04 0.60 -33.49
N LYS A 27 -90.24 1.27 -32.68
CA LYS A 27 -88.98 1.96 -33.00
C LYS A 27 -87.87 0.95 -33.60
N ASP A 28 -87.87 -0.27 -33.11
CA ASP A 28 -86.90 -1.27 -33.56
C ASP A 28 -87.27 -1.81 -34.95
N LEU A 29 -88.56 -1.89 -35.25
CA LEU A 29 -89.03 -2.29 -36.56
C LEU A 29 -88.68 -1.24 -37.66
N GLU A 30 -88.74 0.05 -37.35
CA GLU A 30 -88.29 1.16 -38.21
C GLU A 30 -86.81 1.07 -38.52
N ILE A 31 -85.99 0.87 -37.51
CA ILE A 31 -84.55 0.69 -37.61
C ILE A 31 -84.23 -0.55 -38.50
N ILE A 32 -84.86 -1.66 -38.27
CA ILE A 32 -84.60 -2.89 -39.05
C ILE A 32 -84.98 -2.68 -40.50
N GLN A 33 -86.14 -2.03 -40.78
CA GLN A 33 -86.63 -1.71 -42.07
C GLN A 33 -85.71 -0.75 -42.81
N GLY A 34 -85.21 0.27 -42.08
CA GLY A 34 -84.24 1.24 -42.60
C GLY A 34 -82.91 0.59 -42.97
N LEU A 35 -82.45 -0.37 -42.22
CA LEU A 35 -81.27 -1.17 -42.59
C LEU A 35 -81.48 -2.04 -43.87
N LYS A 36 -82.62 -2.59 -44.06
CA LYS A 36 -82.97 -3.45 -45.20
C LYS A 36 -83.21 -2.69 -46.49
N SER A 37 -84.00 -1.59 -46.43
CA SER A 37 -84.49 -0.89 -47.65
C SER A 37 -84.04 0.60 -47.73
N GLY A 38 -83.32 1.13 -46.82
CA GLY A 38 -82.92 2.51 -46.82
C GLY A 38 -81.82 2.80 -47.88
N THR A 39 -81.60 4.06 -48.28
CA THR A 39 -80.50 4.51 -49.03
C THR A 39 -79.19 4.40 -48.28
N SER A 40 -78.08 4.33 -48.88
CA SER A 40 -76.71 4.18 -48.22
C SER A 40 -76.51 5.22 -47.12
N PRO A 41 -76.75 6.57 -47.37
CA PRO A 41 -76.62 7.54 -46.27
C PRO A 41 -77.55 7.29 -45.08
N LYS A 42 -78.80 6.86 -45.33
CA LYS A 42 -79.74 6.52 -44.25
C LYS A 42 -79.31 5.30 -43.46
N LYS A 43 -78.79 4.30 -44.13
CA LYS A 43 -78.21 3.10 -43.49
C LYS A 43 -77.05 3.43 -42.58
N VAL A 44 -76.11 4.30 -43.06
CA VAL A 44 -74.99 4.81 -42.22
C VAL A 44 -75.47 5.52 -40.97
N GLN A 45 -76.44 6.44 -41.11
CA GLN A 45 -77.05 7.15 -39.95
C GLN A 45 -77.67 6.19 -38.95
N ILE A 46 -78.38 5.16 -39.43
CA ILE A 46 -78.97 4.15 -38.57
C ILE A 46 -77.91 3.31 -37.88
N ILE A 47 -76.84 2.92 -38.59
CA ILE A 47 -75.73 2.17 -37.99
C ILE A 47 -75.02 3.00 -36.93
N ASP A 48 -74.71 4.28 -37.23
CA ASP A 48 -74.12 5.21 -36.27
C ASP A 48 -74.97 5.37 -35.02
N ARG A 49 -76.32 5.42 -35.14
CA ARG A 49 -77.24 5.42 -34.04
C ARG A 49 -77.21 4.10 -33.22
N ILE A 50 -77.17 2.95 -33.86
CA ILE A 50 -77.03 1.64 -33.23
C ILE A 50 -75.72 1.57 -32.42
N ILE A 51 -74.64 2.08 -32.96
CA ILE A 51 -73.37 2.19 -32.24
C ILE A 51 -73.49 3.06 -31.02
N SER A 52 -74.10 4.26 -31.12
CA SER A 52 -74.25 5.18 -30.01
C SER A 52 -75.15 4.65 -28.91
N GLU A 53 -76.26 3.98 -29.25
CA GLU A 53 -77.16 3.37 -28.34
C GLU A 53 -76.69 2.00 -27.76
N LYS A 54 -75.58 1.46 -28.28
CA LYS A 54 -74.97 0.16 -27.89
C LYS A 54 -75.97 -1.01 -27.83
N ASN A 55 -76.95 -0.97 -28.70
CA ASN A 55 -78.04 -1.95 -28.71
C ASN A 55 -77.74 -3.22 -29.49
N ARG A 56 -77.43 -4.29 -28.82
CA ARG A 56 -77.06 -5.60 -29.36
C ARG A 56 -78.17 -6.34 -30.06
N VAL A 57 -79.49 -5.97 -29.89
CA VAL A 57 -80.63 -6.60 -30.61
C VAL A 57 -80.45 -6.55 -32.12
N TYR A 58 -79.69 -5.56 -32.63
CA TYR A 58 -79.52 -5.37 -34.05
C TYR A 58 -78.28 -6.15 -34.67
N LEU A 59 -77.52 -6.91 -33.87
CA LEU A 59 -76.38 -7.66 -34.37
C LEU A 59 -76.69 -8.58 -35.57
N PRO A 60 -77.77 -9.37 -35.58
CA PRO A 60 -78.07 -10.19 -36.76
C PRO A 60 -78.44 -9.35 -38.00
N TYR A 61 -79.08 -8.21 -37.83
CA TYR A 61 -79.44 -7.32 -38.94
C TYR A 61 -78.22 -6.56 -39.51
N LEU A 62 -77.30 -6.21 -38.67
CA LEU A 62 -76.04 -5.68 -39.08
C LEU A 62 -75.22 -6.71 -39.86
N ALA A 63 -75.27 -7.97 -39.48
CA ALA A 63 -74.71 -9.07 -40.22
C ALA A 63 -75.34 -9.28 -41.61
N ASP A 64 -76.68 -9.15 -41.72
CA ASP A 64 -77.36 -9.16 -43.03
C ASP A 64 -76.89 -8.00 -43.89
N VAL A 65 -76.75 -6.77 -43.36
CA VAL A 65 -76.20 -5.64 -44.07
C VAL A 65 -74.77 -5.95 -44.54
N LEU A 66 -73.95 -6.53 -43.73
CA LEU A 66 -72.54 -6.91 -44.06
C LEU A 66 -72.52 -7.85 -45.26
N ARG A 67 -73.44 -8.80 -45.34
CA ARG A 67 -73.49 -9.85 -46.43
C ARG A 67 -74.17 -9.39 -47.71
N GLU A 68 -75.21 -8.53 -47.62
CA GLU A 68 -76.08 -8.27 -48.77
C GLU A 68 -75.89 -6.86 -49.38
N GLU A 69 -75.25 -5.92 -48.61
CA GLU A 69 -75.14 -4.55 -49.09
C GLU A 69 -74.09 -4.41 -50.20
N LYS A 70 -74.39 -3.63 -51.23
CA LYS A 70 -73.52 -3.39 -52.38
C LYS A 70 -72.54 -2.29 -52.10
N ASN A 71 -72.94 -1.30 -51.30
CA ASN A 71 -72.08 -0.18 -50.98
C ASN A 71 -71.03 -0.56 -49.93
N GLU A 72 -69.81 -0.43 -50.23
CA GLU A 72 -68.68 -0.82 -49.39
C GLU A 72 -68.56 -0.02 -48.10
N GLU A 73 -68.90 1.31 -48.13
CA GLU A 73 -68.93 2.15 -46.89
C GLU A 73 -69.98 1.66 -45.91
N VAL A 74 -71.14 1.26 -46.43
CA VAL A 74 -72.20 0.76 -45.55
C VAL A 74 -71.81 -0.60 -44.97
N ARG A 75 -71.16 -1.49 -45.72
CA ARG A 75 -70.66 -2.77 -45.20
C ARG A 75 -69.56 -2.52 -44.17
N SER A 76 -68.66 -1.54 -44.45
CA SER A 76 -67.59 -1.16 -43.52
C SER A 76 -68.20 -0.64 -42.21
N LYS A 77 -69.19 0.23 -42.27
CA LYS A 77 -69.90 0.74 -41.09
C LYS A 77 -70.64 -0.36 -40.30
N ALA A 78 -71.22 -1.35 -40.99
CA ALA A 78 -71.85 -2.51 -40.33
C ALA A 78 -70.82 -3.39 -39.65
N ALA A 79 -69.68 -3.64 -40.29
CA ALA A 79 -68.56 -4.36 -39.68
C ALA A 79 -68.00 -3.63 -38.44
N LEU A 80 -67.85 -2.27 -38.51
CA LEU A 80 -67.44 -1.43 -37.38
C LEU A 80 -68.45 -1.49 -36.24
N ALA A 81 -69.76 -1.49 -36.56
CA ALA A 81 -70.78 -1.65 -35.55
C ALA A 81 -70.67 -3.00 -34.83
N LEU A 82 -70.55 -4.08 -35.59
CA LEU A 82 -70.31 -5.42 -35.03
C LEU A 82 -69.07 -5.47 -34.15
N LEU A 83 -67.97 -4.82 -34.55
CA LEU A 83 -66.76 -4.73 -33.76
C LEU A 83 -66.97 -3.91 -32.47
N THR A 84 -67.78 -2.84 -32.50
CA THR A 84 -67.96 -1.92 -31.37
C THR A 84 -68.89 -2.48 -30.32
N ILE A 85 -70.04 -3.07 -30.73
CA ILE A 85 -71.08 -3.50 -29.86
C ILE A 85 -71.29 -5.03 -29.79
N GLY A 86 -70.57 -5.81 -30.57
CA GLY A 86 -70.68 -7.24 -30.64
C GLY A 86 -70.21 -7.98 -29.40
N ASP A 87 -70.36 -9.27 -29.50
CA ASP A 87 -69.88 -10.27 -28.55
C ASP A 87 -69.44 -11.54 -29.32
N SER A 88 -69.16 -12.61 -28.61
CA SER A 88 -68.67 -13.88 -29.18
C SER A 88 -69.64 -14.53 -30.21
N THR A 89 -70.94 -14.23 -30.11
CA THR A 89 -71.94 -14.72 -31.11
C THR A 89 -71.70 -14.13 -32.49
N CYS A 90 -70.96 -13.08 -32.64
CA CYS A 90 -70.58 -12.41 -33.87
C CYS A 90 -69.42 -13.14 -34.62
N THR A 91 -68.76 -14.13 -34.04
CA THR A 91 -67.66 -14.87 -34.67
C THR A 91 -67.95 -15.25 -36.12
N PRO A 92 -69.08 -15.88 -36.49
CA PRO A 92 -69.40 -16.21 -37.88
C PRO A 92 -69.45 -14.98 -38.82
N TYR A 93 -69.89 -13.84 -38.29
CA TYR A 93 -70.04 -12.61 -39.09
C TYR A 93 -68.65 -11.97 -39.34
N PHE A 94 -67.75 -12.08 -38.41
CA PHE A 94 -66.39 -11.62 -38.59
C PHE A 94 -65.63 -12.52 -39.59
N ARG A 95 -65.91 -13.83 -39.62
CA ARG A 95 -65.39 -14.74 -40.65
C ARG A 95 -65.90 -14.32 -42.03
N ASP A 96 -67.20 -14.07 -42.17
CA ASP A 96 -67.76 -13.59 -43.44
C ASP A 96 -67.13 -12.28 -43.92
N ALA A 97 -66.81 -11.36 -42.95
CA ALA A 97 -66.17 -10.08 -43.18
C ALA A 97 -64.71 -10.24 -43.74
N LEU A 98 -64.03 -11.31 -43.44
CA LEU A 98 -62.67 -11.55 -43.99
C LEU A 98 -62.66 -11.82 -45.51
N GLU A 99 -63.76 -12.24 -46.05
CA GLU A 99 -63.93 -12.57 -47.52
C GLU A 99 -64.43 -11.34 -48.32
N ASP A 100 -64.60 -10.19 -47.65
CA ASP A 100 -65.15 -8.99 -48.33
C ASP A 100 -64.14 -8.37 -49.30
N SER A 101 -64.66 -7.84 -50.40
CA SER A 101 -63.85 -7.18 -51.44
C SER A 101 -63.18 -5.88 -50.89
N TYR A 102 -63.82 -5.24 -49.92
CA TYR A 102 -63.34 -3.95 -49.35
C TYR A 102 -62.48 -4.18 -48.14
N TRP A 103 -61.28 -3.66 -48.18
CA TRP A 103 -60.25 -3.89 -47.14
C TRP A 103 -60.65 -3.48 -45.75
N GLN A 104 -61.45 -2.36 -45.58
CA GLN A 104 -61.88 -1.94 -44.26
C GLN A 104 -62.83 -2.93 -43.62
N VAL A 105 -63.67 -3.59 -44.42
CA VAL A 105 -64.54 -4.67 -43.92
C VAL A 105 -63.71 -5.83 -43.41
N ARG A 106 -62.72 -6.24 -44.19
CA ARG A 106 -61.78 -7.31 -43.78
C ARG A 106 -60.97 -6.91 -42.52
N LEU A 107 -60.55 -5.62 -42.44
CA LEU A 107 -59.92 -5.09 -41.25
C LEU A 107 -60.80 -5.21 -40.01
N TYR A 108 -62.06 -4.80 -40.09
CA TYR A 108 -62.98 -4.94 -38.94
C TYR A 108 -63.28 -6.42 -38.66
N GLY A 109 -63.31 -7.27 -39.63
CA GLY A 109 -63.46 -8.71 -39.45
C GLY A 109 -62.36 -9.33 -38.65
N VAL A 110 -61.06 -9.07 -39.02
CA VAL A 110 -59.93 -9.60 -38.28
C VAL A 110 -59.83 -9.02 -36.86
N ARG A 111 -60.15 -7.74 -36.70
CA ARG A 111 -60.22 -7.10 -35.35
C ARG A 111 -61.35 -7.64 -34.52
N GLY A 112 -62.48 -8.01 -35.15
CA GLY A 112 -63.63 -8.65 -34.51
C GLY A 112 -63.29 -10.05 -33.99
N LEU A 113 -62.67 -10.82 -34.80
CA LEU A 113 -62.13 -12.13 -34.37
C LEU A 113 -61.12 -12.04 -33.27
N LEU A 114 -60.21 -11.05 -33.33
CA LEU A 114 -59.23 -10.80 -32.28
C LEU A 114 -59.91 -10.47 -30.93
N ARG A 115 -60.99 -9.73 -30.94
CA ARG A 115 -61.67 -9.22 -29.74
C ARG A 115 -62.70 -10.19 -29.19
N TYR A 116 -63.47 -10.84 -30.04
CA TYR A 116 -64.67 -11.62 -29.68
C TYR A 116 -64.69 -13.04 -30.16
N GLY A 117 -63.75 -13.44 -31.05
CA GLY A 117 -63.72 -14.73 -31.67
C GLY A 117 -63.68 -15.87 -30.68
N GLU A 118 -64.42 -16.90 -30.96
CA GLU A 118 -64.46 -18.19 -30.25
C GLU A 118 -64.17 -19.36 -31.16
N GLY A 119 -63.65 -20.44 -30.58
CA GLY A 119 -63.25 -21.64 -31.29
C GLY A 119 -61.84 -21.55 -31.91
N ASP A 120 -61.58 -22.41 -32.87
CA ASP A 120 -60.33 -22.37 -33.58
C ASP A 120 -60.30 -21.19 -34.58
N LEU A 121 -59.45 -20.21 -34.26
CA LEU A 121 -59.26 -18.97 -35.02
C LEU A 121 -57.98 -18.97 -35.86
N ILE A 122 -57.11 -19.94 -35.68
CA ILE A 122 -55.81 -20.02 -36.38
C ILE A 122 -56.01 -20.00 -37.88
N PRO A 123 -56.93 -20.78 -38.50
CA PRO A 123 -57.15 -20.75 -39.95
C PRO A 123 -57.58 -19.38 -40.49
N ASP A 124 -58.42 -18.65 -39.70
CA ASP A 124 -58.90 -17.32 -40.06
C ASP A 124 -57.75 -16.31 -40.13
N PHE A 125 -56.89 -16.29 -39.12
CA PHE A 125 -55.73 -15.41 -39.08
C PHE A 125 -54.67 -15.78 -40.08
N ARG A 126 -54.44 -17.08 -40.36
CA ARG A 126 -53.56 -17.55 -41.45
C ARG A 126 -54.03 -17.05 -42.82
N GLY A 127 -55.36 -17.07 -43.05
CA GLY A 127 -55.94 -16.54 -44.27
C GLY A 127 -55.73 -15.04 -44.40
N ALA A 128 -55.97 -14.32 -43.32
CA ALA A 128 -55.82 -12.86 -43.23
C ALA A 128 -54.36 -12.39 -43.36
N MET A 129 -53.35 -13.19 -43.02
CA MET A 129 -51.94 -12.89 -43.28
C MET A 129 -51.62 -12.69 -44.77
N LYS A 130 -52.41 -13.23 -45.67
CA LYS A 130 -52.23 -13.11 -47.11
C LYS A 130 -52.95 -11.94 -47.73
N ASP A 131 -53.52 -11.05 -46.90
CA ASP A 131 -54.29 -9.91 -47.39
C ASP A 131 -53.41 -8.88 -48.14
N SER A 132 -53.94 -8.24 -49.13
CA SER A 132 -53.26 -7.18 -49.87
C SER A 132 -53.03 -5.92 -49.08
N TYR A 133 -53.84 -5.68 -48.06
CA TYR A 133 -53.74 -4.51 -47.19
C TYR A 133 -52.99 -4.81 -45.91
N TRP A 134 -51.96 -4.05 -45.62
CA TRP A 134 -51.05 -4.26 -44.52
C TRP A 134 -51.75 -4.22 -43.15
N GLN A 135 -52.80 -3.37 -42.98
CA GLN A 135 -53.53 -3.31 -41.68
C GLN A 135 -54.20 -4.63 -41.37
N VAL A 136 -54.72 -5.32 -42.37
CA VAL A 136 -55.36 -6.65 -42.20
C VAL A 136 -54.29 -7.66 -41.79
N ARG A 137 -53.16 -7.68 -42.50
CA ARG A 137 -52.04 -8.56 -42.15
C ARG A 137 -51.48 -8.26 -40.74
N TYR A 138 -51.38 -6.98 -40.37
CA TYR A 138 -50.97 -6.57 -39.04
C TYR A 138 -51.81 -7.20 -37.95
N TYR A 139 -53.16 -7.03 -38.00
CA TYR A 139 -54.04 -7.60 -37.00
C TYR A 139 -54.14 -9.12 -37.11
N ALA A 140 -53.87 -9.72 -38.25
CA ALA A 140 -53.71 -11.14 -38.38
C ALA A 140 -52.50 -11.68 -37.64
N ALA A 141 -51.36 -10.97 -37.70
CA ALA A 141 -50.16 -11.28 -36.92
C ALA A 141 -50.42 -11.18 -35.42
N VAL A 142 -51.11 -10.10 -34.97
CA VAL A 142 -51.57 -9.97 -33.57
C VAL A 142 -52.45 -11.16 -33.16
N GLY A 143 -53.32 -11.62 -34.07
CA GLY A 143 -54.16 -12.78 -33.82
C GLY A 143 -53.36 -14.08 -33.69
N LEU A 144 -52.37 -14.27 -34.51
CA LEU A 144 -51.47 -15.44 -34.44
C LEU A 144 -50.58 -15.36 -33.22
N SER A 145 -50.17 -14.16 -32.76
CA SER A 145 -49.46 -13.97 -31.48
C SER A 145 -50.29 -14.43 -30.31
N LYS A 146 -51.61 -14.11 -30.30
CA LYS A 146 -52.50 -14.37 -29.17
C LYS A 146 -53.03 -15.80 -29.12
N TYR A 147 -53.39 -16.35 -30.27
CA TYR A 147 -54.15 -17.61 -30.40
C TYR A 147 -53.34 -18.74 -31.05
N GLY A 148 -52.22 -18.41 -31.70
CA GLY A 148 -51.39 -19.35 -32.40
C GLY A 148 -50.67 -20.33 -31.49
N ASP A 149 -50.36 -21.47 -32.05
CA ASP A 149 -49.45 -22.47 -31.51
C ASP A 149 -48.20 -22.56 -32.40
N GLU A 150 -47.29 -23.53 -32.13
CA GLU A 150 -46.09 -23.73 -32.94
C GLU A 150 -46.33 -23.98 -34.41
N THR A 151 -47.54 -24.45 -34.78
CA THR A 151 -47.91 -24.76 -36.17
C THR A 151 -48.05 -23.53 -37.08
N VAL A 152 -48.13 -22.32 -36.49
CA VAL A 152 -48.21 -21.06 -37.25
C VAL A 152 -46.84 -20.50 -37.61
N LEU A 153 -45.74 -21.06 -37.03
CA LEU A 153 -44.39 -20.57 -37.23
C LEU A 153 -43.99 -20.48 -38.72
N PRO A 154 -44.29 -21.46 -39.61
CA PRO A 154 -43.98 -21.34 -41.03
C PRO A 154 -44.69 -20.16 -41.71
N ASP A 155 -45.95 -19.88 -41.30
CA ASP A 155 -46.72 -18.77 -41.86
C ASP A 155 -46.11 -17.41 -41.44
N LEU A 156 -45.73 -17.29 -40.19
CA LEU A 156 -45.04 -16.09 -39.67
C LEU A 156 -43.67 -15.93 -40.35
N LEU A 157 -42.88 -16.98 -40.48
CA LEU A 157 -41.57 -16.96 -41.16
C LEU A 157 -41.68 -16.41 -42.58
N ASN A 158 -42.71 -16.79 -43.34
CA ASN A 158 -42.96 -16.28 -44.68
C ASN A 158 -43.27 -14.78 -44.75
N HIS A 159 -43.67 -14.18 -43.63
CA HIS A 159 -44.04 -12.76 -43.54
C HIS A 159 -43.01 -11.95 -42.68
N ALA A 160 -41.91 -12.55 -42.28
CA ALA A 160 -40.85 -11.91 -41.54
C ALA A 160 -40.05 -10.86 -42.34
N GLN A 161 -40.37 -10.73 -43.65
CA GLN A 161 -39.95 -9.66 -44.55
C GLN A 161 -41.19 -9.06 -45.23
N ASP A 162 -42.17 -8.66 -44.49
CA ASP A 162 -43.36 -8.02 -45.07
C ASP A 162 -42.99 -6.66 -45.69
N SER A 163 -43.66 -6.31 -46.79
CA SER A 163 -43.45 -5.01 -47.43
C SER A 163 -43.81 -3.78 -46.59
N ASN A 164 -44.45 -4.00 -45.46
CA ASN A 164 -44.83 -2.98 -44.49
C ASN A 164 -44.14 -3.27 -43.15
N GLU A 165 -43.30 -2.36 -42.70
CA GLU A 165 -42.50 -2.49 -41.48
C GLU A 165 -43.31 -2.79 -40.21
N GLN A 166 -44.52 -2.24 -40.07
CA GLN A 166 -45.38 -2.51 -38.91
C GLN A 166 -45.88 -3.96 -38.91
N VAL A 167 -46.12 -4.57 -40.09
CA VAL A 167 -46.43 -5.99 -40.19
C VAL A 167 -45.22 -6.83 -39.86
N GLU A 168 -44.08 -6.49 -40.42
CA GLU A 168 -42.80 -7.13 -40.12
C GLU A 168 -42.50 -7.14 -38.63
N GLU A 169 -42.59 -5.99 -37.97
CA GLU A 169 -42.44 -5.87 -36.53
C GLU A 169 -43.39 -6.77 -35.73
N GLU A 170 -44.67 -6.81 -36.10
CA GLU A 170 -45.69 -7.59 -35.39
C GLU A 170 -45.50 -9.10 -35.65
N VAL A 171 -45.11 -9.47 -36.86
CA VAL A 171 -44.75 -10.88 -37.19
C VAL A 171 -43.59 -11.35 -36.33
N LEU A 172 -42.53 -10.54 -36.25
CA LEU A 172 -41.38 -10.86 -35.38
C LEU A 172 -41.79 -10.95 -33.91
N TRP A 173 -42.66 -10.03 -33.42
CA TRP A 173 -43.22 -10.08 -32.08
C TRP A 173 -44.07 -11.37 -31.86
N ALA A 174 -44.88 -11.74 -32.82
CA ALA A 174 -45.68 -12.99 -32.78
C ALA A 174 -44.77 -14.21 -32.66
N MET A 175 -43.68 -14.23 -33.44
CA MET A 175 -42.69 -15.31 -33.34
C MET A 175 -41.98 -15.30 -32.00
N MET A 176 -41.62 -14.12 -31.46
CA MET A 176 -41.04 -14.01 -30.15
C MET A 176 -41.93 -14.58 -29.03
N THR A 177 -43.23 -14.31 -29.08
CA THR A 177 -44.19 -14.87 -28.10
C THR A 177 -44.28 -16.40 -28.20
N LEU A 178 -44.20 -16.95 -29.39
CA LEU A 178 -44.17 -18.39 -29.61
C LEU A 178 -42.89 -19.05 -29.11
N MET A 179 -41.73 -18.35 -29.20
CA MET A 179 -40.46 -18.87 -28.71
C MET A 179 -40.40 -19.07 -27.19
N ALA A 180 -41.41 -18.65 -26.45
CA ALA A 180 -41.58 -19.05 -25.04
C ALA A 180 -41.86 -20.57 -24.90
N ARG A 181 -42.29 -21.23 -25.95
CA ARG A 181 -42.63 -22.67 -25.99
C ARG A 181 -41.48 -23.48 -26.53
N ASP A 182 -41.20 -24.63 -25.90
CA ASP A 182 -40.08 -25.50 -26.30
C ASP A 182 -40.28 -26.11 -27.71
N GLU A 183 -41.52 -26.45 -28.07
CA GLU A 183 -41.90 -27.00 -29.36
C GLU A 183 -41.62 -25.99 -30.47
N ALA A 184 -41.95 -24.74 -30.30
CA ALA A 184 -41.69 -23.71 -31.30
C ALA A 184 -40.18 -23.48 -31.48
N ARG A 185 -39.40 -23.45 -30.40
CA ARG A 185 -37.94 -23.37 -30.48
C ARG A 185 -37.32 -24.55 -31.19
N ALA A 186 -37.79 -25.74 -30.87
CA ALA A 186 -37.35 -26.97 -31.55
C ALA A 186 -37.69 -26.98 -33.04
N MET A 187 -38.87 -26.49 -33.41
CA MET A 187 -39.31 -26.36 -34.78
C MET A 187 -38.46 -25.33 -35.56
N PHE A 188 -38.24 -24.16 -34.98
CA PHE A 188 -37.38 -23.13 -35.56
C PHE A 188 -35.97 -23.65 -35.81
N LYS A 189 -35.37 -24.31 -34.84
CA LYS A 189 -34.01 -24.87 -34.92
C LYS A 189 -33.87 -25.96 -35.97
N LYS A 190 -34.94 -26.72 -36.23
CA LYS A 190 -34.99 -27.75 -37.29
C LYS A 190 -35.28 -27.19 -38.68
N SER A 191 -35.70 -25.93 -38.79
CA SER A 191 -35.97 -25.28 -40.07
C SER A 191 -34.69 -25.18 -40.91
N SER A 192 -34.84 -25.31 -42.23
CA SER A 192 -33.71 -25.09 -43.14
C SER A 192 -33.25 -23.64 -43.13
N GLU A 193 -32.03 -23.39 -43.58
CA GLU A 193 -31.50 -22.03 -43.68
C GLU A 193 -32.36 -21.14 -44.58
N ASP A 194 -32.84 -21.68 -45.71
CA ASP A 194 -33.79 -20.97 -46.58
C ASP A 194 -35.07 -20.57 -45.85
N THR A 195 -35.56 -21.40 -44.93
CA THR A 195 -36.79 -21.12 -44.15
C THR A 195 -36.62 -19.99 -43.17
N ILE A 196 -35.45 -19.88 -42.52
CA ILE A 196 -35.17 -18.82 -41.55
C ILE A 196 -34.55 -17.56 -42.19
N LYS A 197 -34.21 -17.66 -43.50
CA LYS A 197 -33.60 -16.54 -44.25
C LYS A 197 -34.36 -15.24 -44.12
N PRO A 198 -35.71 -15.18 -44.14
CA PRO A 198 -36.42 -13.90 -43.91
C PRO A 198 -36.07 -13.21 -42.59
N VAL A 199 -35.88 -13.96 -41.49
CA VAL A 199 -35.48 -13.40 -40.20
C VAL A 199 -34.03 -12.92 -40.23
N LEU A 200 -33.15 -13.64 -40.96
CA LEU A 200 -31.75 -13.22 -41.14
C LEU A 200 -31.65 -11.97 -42.02
N GLU A 201 -32.47 -11.85 -43.02
CA GLU A 201 -32.53 -10.65 -43.88
C GLU A 201 -33.15 -9.44 -43.13
N ALA A 202 -34.09 -9.67 -42.20
CA ALA A 202 -34.67 -8.64 -41.37
C ALA A 202 -33.61 -7.91 -40.52
N LEU A 203 -32.46 -8.54 -40.24
CA LEU A 203 -31.32 -7.89 -39.63
C LEU A 203 -30.69 -6.77 -40.47
N LYS A 204 -30.99 -6.72 -41.77
CA LYS A 204 -30.55 -5.65 -42.68
C LYS A 204 -31.52 -4.47 -42.78
N SER A 205 -32.64 -4.52 -42.06
CA SER A 205 -33.63 -3.45 -42.00
C SER A 205 -33.00 -2.14 -41.55
N SER A 206 -33.51 -1.03 -42.09
CA SER A 206 -33.14 0.30 -41.56
C SER A 206 -33.79 0.63 -40.19
N ASN A 207 -34.82 -0.15 -39.83
CA ASN A 207 -35.54 0.01 -38.57
C ASN A 207 -34.83 -0.79 -37.46
N PRO A 208 -34.29 -0.07 -36.41
CA PRO A 208 -33.60 -0.72 -35.30
C PRO A 208 -34.50 -1.72 -34.52
N GLU A 209 -35.79 -1.45 -34.41
CA GLU A 209 -36.73 -2.33 -33.69
C GLU A 209 -36.87 -3.69 -34.39
N ILE A 210 -36.93 -3.71 -35.74
CA ILE A 210 -36.94 -4.93 -36.51
C ILE A 210 -35.66 -5.75 -36.28
N LYS A 211 -34.49 -5.07 -36.33
CA LYS A 211 -33.20 -5.70 -36.01
C LYS A 211 -33.20 -6.30 -34.61
N MET A 212 -33.64 -5.51 -33.63
CA MET A 212 -33.72 -5.92 -32.22
C MET A 212 -34.59 -7.18 -32.01
N ARG A 213 -35.77 -7.19 -32.60
CA ARG A 213 -36.68 -8.34 -32.53
C ARG A 213 -36.11 -9.57 -33.22
N SER A 214 -35.48 -9.37 -34.38
CA SER A 214 -34.83 -10.46 -35.10
C SER A 214 -33.65 -11.05 -34.30
N LEU A 215 -32.81 -10.21 -33.68
CA LEU A 215 -31.74 -10.66 -32.81
C LEU A 215 -32.29 -11.45 -31.62
N TRP A 216 -33.36 -10.94 -30.97
CA TRP A 216 -33.96 -11.62 -29.82
C TRP A 216 -34.56 -12.97 -30.22
N LEU A 217 -35.19 -13.04 -31.40
CA LEU A 217 -35.78 -14.25 -31.92
C LEU A 217 -34.74 -15.32 -32.22
N LEU A 218 -33.65 -14.95 -32.87
CA LEU A 218 -32.51 -15.81 -33.18
C LEU A 218 -31.81 -16.28 -31.90
N GLU A 219 -31.63 -15.38 -30.94
CA GLU A 219 -31.08 -15.69 -29.60
C GLU A 219 -31.97 -16.71 -28.88
N SER A 220 -33.30 -16.49 -28.89
CA SER A 220 -34.25 -17.35 -28.18
C SER A 220 -34.39 -18.74 -28.82
N SER A 221 -34.14 -18.85 -30.12
CA SER A 221 -34.14 -20.12 -30.82
C SER A 221 -33.03 -21.08 -30.38
N GLY A 222 -31.91 -20.54 -29.88
CA GLY A 222 -30.71 -21.31 -29.55
C GLY A 222 -30.00 -21.90 -30.79
N ASP A 223 -30.23 -21.36 -31.95
CA ASP A 223 -29.64 -21.83 -33.24
C ASP A 223 -28.28 -21.20 -33.48
N LYS A 224 -27.22 -21.99 -33.39
CA LYS A 224 -25.84 -21.52 -33.57
C LYS A 224 -25.53 -20.94 -34.96
N ARG A 225 -26.34 -21.22 -35.98
CA ARG A 225 -26.20 -20.62 -37.32
C ARG A 225 -26.36 -19.10 -37.27
N ALA A 226 -26.97 -18.55 -36.19
CA ALA A 226 -27.14 -17.12 -36.01
C ALA A 226 -25.85 -16.39 -35.55
N ILE A 227 -24.84 -17.09 -35.04
CA ILE A 227 -23.62 -16.49 -34.48
C ILE A 227 -22.92 -15.53 -35.45
N PRO A 228 -22.65 -15.86 -36.70
CA PRO A 228 -22.02 -14.94 -37.66
C PRO A 228 -22.84 -13.66 -37.89
N TYR A 229 -24.18 -13.75 -37.79
CA TYR A 229 -25.05 -12.60 -37.92
C TYR A 229 -25.02 -11.71 -36.67
N PHE A 230 -24.91 -12.28 -35.47
CA PHE A 230 -24.69 -11.51 -34.26
C PHE A 230 -23.38 -10.74 -34.32
N ILE A 231 -22.29 -11.38 -34.80
CA ILE A 231 -21.00 -10.73 -34.99
C ILE A 231 -21.13 -9.54 -35.96
N ASN A 232 -21.83 -9.72 -37.09
CA ASN A 232 -22.05 -8.65 -38.05
C ASN A 232 -22.83 -7.46 -37.45
N MET A 233 -23.74 -7.70 -36.49
CA MET A 233 -24.50 -6.64 -35.82
C MET A 233 -23.71 -5.88 -34.81
N LEU A 234 -22.50 -6.31 -34.45
CA LEU A 234 -21.58 -5.51 -33.61
C LEU A 234 -21.10 -4.24 -34.33
N SER A 235 -21.19 -4.21 -35.67
CA SER A 235 -20.85 -3.03 -36.47
C SER A 235 -22.06 -2.19 -36.88
N ASP A 236 -23.21 -2.39 -36.24
CA ASP A 236 -24.44 -1.62 -36.57
C ASP A 236 -24.31 -0.17 -36.03
N ASP A 237 -24.96 0.76 -36.74
CA ASP A 237 -24.95 2.17 -36.32
C ASP A 237 -25.76 2.44 -35.04
N ASN A 238 -26.66 1.53 -34.67
CA ASN A 238 -27.52 1.66 -33.50
C ASN A 238 -26.91 0.94 -32.27
N ASP A 239 -26.71 1.67 -31.21
CA ASP A 239 -26.12 1.17 -29.96
C ASP A 239 -26.90 -0.01 -29.35
N GLU A 240 -28.24 0.10 -29.33
CA GLU A 240 -29.09 -0.95 -28.75
C GLU A 240 -28.99 -2.27 -29.55
N VAL A 241 -28.81 -2.18 -30.89
CA VAL A 241 -28.58 -3.34 -31.75
C VAL A 241 -27.23 -3.98 -31.41
N LYS A 242 -26.15 -3.18 -31.29
CA LYS A 242 -24.83 -3.66 -30.87
C LYS A 242 -24.90 -4.35 -29.51
N ILE A 243 -25.54 -3.72 -28.52
CA ILE A 243 -25.71 -4.28 -27.20
C ILE A 243 -26.49 -5.60 -27.22
N ARG A 244 -27.56 -5.66 -28.04
CA ARG A 244 -28.35 -6.86 -28.19
C ARG A 244 -27.55 -8.01 -28.78
N ALA A 245 -26.71 -7.70 -29.76
CA ALA A 245 -25.81 -8.69 -30.37
C ALA A 245 -24.78 -9.21 -29.35
N LEU A 246 -24.22 -8.36 -28.52
CA LEU A 246 -23.33 -8.77 -27.41
C LEU A 246 -24.03 -9.75 -26.47
N TRP A 247 -25.25 -9.45 -26.02
CA TRP A 247 -26.03 -10.35 -25.16
C TRP A 247 -26.33 -11.68 -25.79
N ALA A 248 -26.62 -11.67 -27.13
CA ALA A 248 -26.82 -12.91 -27.88
C ALA A 248 -25.54 -13.74 -27.86
N LEU A 249 -24.39 -13.17 -28.16
CA LEU A 249 -23.09 -13.88 -28.15
C LEU A 249 -22.77 -14.43 -26.76
N GLU A 250 -23.02 -13.67 -25.69
CA GLU A 250 -22.86 -14.12 -24.30
C GLU A 250 -23.75 -15.35 -24.02
N LYS A 251 -25.03 -15.31 -24.39
CA LYS A 251 -25.97 -16.41 -24.16
C LYS A 251 -25.57 -17.68 -24.93
N PHE A 252 -25.03 -17.53 -26.12
CA PHE A 252 -24.51 -18.65 -26.91
C PHE A 252 -23.17 -19.17 -26.41
N LYS A 253 -22.55 -18.46 -25.52
CA LYS A 253 -21.18 -18.72 -25.03
C LYS A 253 -20.20 -18.84 -26.20
N SER A 254 -20.34 -17.96 -27.18
CA SER A 254 -19.53 -18.00 -28.41
C SER A 254 -18.27 -17.17 -28.20
N GLU A 255 -17.14 -17.81 -28.42
CA GLU A 255 -15.83 -17.13 -28.47
C GLU A 255 -15.54 -16.61 -29.89
N GLU A 256 -16.40 -16.94 -30.85
CA GLU A 256 -16.34 -16.35 -32.19
C GLU A 256 -16.66 -14.85 -32.09
N GLY A 257 -15.91 -14.02 -32.81
CA GLY A 257 -16.10 -12.57 -32.79
C GLY A 257 -15.38 -11.84 -31.65
N ALA A 258 -14.43 -12.48 -30.96
CA ALA A 258 -13.65 -11.87 -29.89
C ALA A 258 -12.99 -10.55 -30.31
N GLN A 259 -12.42 -10.48 -31.52
CA GLN A 259 -11.82 -9.27 -32.07
C GLN A 259 -12.84 -8.15 -32.34
N ASP A 260 -14.04 -8.53 -32.81
CA ASP A 260 -15.13 -7.58 -33.06
C ASP A 260 -15.64 -7.00 -31.73
N ILE A 261 -15.76 -7.83 -30.68
CA ILE A 261 -16.14 -7.40 -29.34
C ILE A 261 -15.06 -6.49 -28.76
N GLU A 262 -13.76 -6.83 -28.93
CA GLU A 262 -12.65 -5.97 -28.51
C GLU A 262 -12.67 -4.63 -29.27
N GLY A 263 -13.03 -4.66 -30.56
CA GLY A 263 -13.19 -3.44 -31.38
C GLY A 263 -14.21 -2.45 -30.81
N LEU A 264 -15.25 -2.93 -30.14
CA LEU A 264 -16.25 -2.09 -29.50
C LEU A 264 -15.77 -1.40 -28.21
N LEU A 265 -14.60 -1.73 -27.68
CA LEU A 265 -14.01 -1.03 -26.53
C LEU A 265 -13.61 0.41 -26.86
N ILE A 266 -13.51 0.77 -28.13
CA ILE A 266 -13.25 2.12 -28.60
C ILE A 266 -14.49 2.76 -29.25
N ASP A 267 -15.67 2.18 -29.10
CA ASP A 267 -16.94 2.74 -29.61
C ASP A 267 -17.20 4.13 -29.03
N GLU A 268 -17.96 4.97 -29.75
CA GLU A 268 -18.32 6.31 -29.25
C GLU A 268 -19.25 6.22 -28.02
N SER A 269 -20.05 5.16 -27.93
CA SER A 269 -21.03 4.96 -26.88
C SER A 269 -20.43 4.31 -25.63
N THR A 270 -20.47 5.04 -24.53
CA THR A 270 -20.10 4.50 -23.19
C THR A 270 -20.85 3.21 -22.85
N LYS A 271 -22.16 3.12 -23.25
CA LYS A 271 -22.97 1.92 -22.99
C LYS A 271 -22.46 0.71 -23.76
N VAL A 272 -22.12 0.89 -25.03
CA VAL A 272 -21.57 -0.18 -25.88
C VAL A 272 -20.24 -0.66 -25.31
N LYS A 273 -19.31 0.26 -24.96
CA LYS A 273 -18.04 -0.10 -24.32
C LYS A 273 -18.25 -0.94 -23.05
N MET A 274 -19.15 -0.50 -22.18
CA MET A 274 -19.44 -1.21 -20.93
C MET A 274 -20.00 -2.63 -21.17
N GLU A 275 -20.94 -2.77 -22.09
CA GLU A 275 -21.49 -4.08 -22.41
C GLU A 275 -20.47 -5.01 -23.09
N SER A 276 -19.60 -4.45 -23.93
CA SER A 276 -18.48 -5.21 -24.53
C SER A 276 -17.53 -5.74 -23.45
N ILE A 277 -17.16 -4.90 -22.48
CA ILE A 277 -16.35 -5.32 -21.33
C ILE A 277 -17.03 -6.45 -20.56
N LYS A 278 -18.33 -6.33 -20.29
CA LYS A 278 -19.09 -7.36 -19.57
C LYS A 278 -19.12 -8.67 -20.34
N THR A 279 -19.34 -8.58 -21.66
CA THR A 279 -19.39 -9.75 -22.54
C THR A 279 -18.04 -10.47 -22.58
N LEU A 280 -16.91 -9.73 -22.68
CA LEU A 280 -15.57 -10.31 -22.62
C LEU A 280 -15.34 -11.08 -21.29
N VAL A 281 -15.79 -10.51 -20.17
CA VAL A 281 -15.70 -11.18 -18.86
C VAL A 281 -16.60 -12.41 -18.79
N ALA A 282 -17.86 -12.31 -19.25
CA ALA A 282 -18.83 -13.40 -19.21
C ALA A 282 -18.36 -14.60 -20.05
N LEU A 283 -17.73 -14.32 -21.19
CA LEU A 283 -17.17 -15.31 -22.09
C LEU A 283 -15.76 -15.78 -21.71
N LYS A 284 -15.14 -15.12 -20.69
CA LYS A 284 -13.76 -15.39 -20.23
C LYS A 284 -12.71 -15.23 -21.33
N MET A 285 -12.89 -14.25 -22.19
CA MET A 285 -12.01 -13.98 -23.34
C MET A 285 -10.74 -13.24 -22.87
N GLU A 286 -9.69 -13.99 -22.57
CA GLU A 286 -8.41 -13.40 -22.14
C GLU A 286 -7.69 -12.66 -23.28
N GLU A 287 -7.98 -12.95 -24.52
CA GLU A 287 -7.46 -12.23 -25.68
C GLU A 287 -7.87 -10.75 -25.65
N GLY A 288 -9.03 -10.41 -25.10
CA GLY A 288 -9.54 -9.05 -24.96
C GLY A 288 -8.91 -8.25 -23.83
N ILE A 289 -8.03 -8.84 -23.00
CA ILE A 289 -7.41 -8.15 -21.86
C ILE A 289 -6.65 -6.89 -22.30
N GLY A 290 -5.97 -6.94 -23.43
CA GLY A 290 -5.24 -5.80 -24.00
C GLY A 290 -6.14 -4.60 -24.29
N GLY A 291 -7.32 -4.85 -24.84
CA GLY A 291 -8.33 -3.82 -25.07
C GLY A 291 -8.92 -3.27 -23.76
N VAL A 292 -9.20 -4.14 -22.80
CA VAL A 292 -9.69 -3.74 -21.47
C VAL A 292 -8.66 -2.88 -20.75
N ILE A 293 -7.36 -3.20 -20.84
CA ILE A 293 -6.28 -2.37 -20.30
C ILE A 293 -6.30 -0.95 -20.92
N LYS A 294 -6.49 -0.84 -22.23
CA LYS A 294 -6.64 0.47 -22.89
C LYS A 294 -7.86 1.23 -22.37
N GLY A 295 -8.93 0.53 -22.04
CA GLY A 295 -10.14 1.08 -21.43
C GLY A 295 -9.90 1.79 -20.10
N LEU A 296 -8.79 1.52 -19.41
CA LEU A 296 -8.38 2.26 -18.21
C LEU A 296 -7.98 3.73 -18.50
N SER A 297 -7.72 4.06 -19.76
CA SER A 297 -7.44 5.43 -20.20
C SER A 297 -8.64 6.09 -20.90
N ASP A 298 -9.83 5.49 -20.84
CA ASP A 298 -11.03 6.06 -21.46
C ASP A 298 -11.41 7.41 -20.83
N PRO A 299 -11.87 8.39 -21.62
CA PRO A 299 -12.35 9.68 -21.08
C PRO A 299 -13.46 9.52 -20.03
N ASP A 300 -14.35 8.53 -20.22
CA ASP A 300 -15.44 8.28 -19.29
C ASP A 300 -14.96 7.42 -18.10
N LYS A 301 -15.06 7.98 -16.89
CA LYS A 301 -14.70 7.27 -15.65
C LYS A 301 -15.45 5.94 -15.47
N THR A 302 -16.67 5.84 -16.02
CA THR A 302 -17.48 4.63 -15.90
C THR A 302 -16.85 3.49 -16.68
N VAL A 303 -16.34 3.76 -17.89
CA VAL A 303 -15.59 2.77 -18.66
C VAL A 303 -14.32 2.34 -17.92
N ARG A 304 -13.58 3.29 -17.33
CA ARG A 304 -12.37 2.99 -16.54
C ARG A 304 -12.70 2.08 -15.35
N ILE A 305 -13.80 2.34 -14.63
CA ILE A 305 -14.27 1.49 -13.51
C ILE A 305 -14.65 0.09 -13.99
N TYR A 306 -15.40 -0.02 -15.11
CA TYR A 306 -15.76 -1.33 -15.67
C TYR A 306 -14.54 -2.09 -16.18
N SER A 307 -13.53 -1.38 -16.69
CA SER A 307 -12.26 -1.99 -17.07
C SER A 307 -11.52 -2.56 -15.85
N LEU A 308 -11.43 -1.82 -14.75
CA LEU A 308 -10.90 -2.34 -13.49
C LEU A 308 -11.68 -3.56 -12.99
N TRP A 309 -13.01 -3.50 -13.05
CA TRP A 309 -13.88 -4.63 -12.68
C TRP A 309 -13.60 -5.86 -13.54
N ALA A 310 -13.40 -5.68 -14.83
CA ALA A 310 -13.10 -6.79 -15.73
C ALA A 310 -11.73 -7.41 -15.42
N LEU A 311 -10.72 -6.57 -15.17
CA LEU A 311 -9.37 -7.02 -14.81
C LEU A 311 -9.34 -7.74 -13.45
N GLU A 312 -10.20 -7.34 -12.50
CA GLU A 312 -10.44 -8.09 -11.25
C GLU A 312 -10.93 -9.52 -11.52
N LYS A 313 -11.79 -9.70 -12.56
CA LYS A 313 -12.34 -11.03 -12.93
C LYS A 313 -11.32 -11.88 -13.66
N PHE A 314 -10.55 -11.28 -14.56
CA PHE A 314 -9.53 -12.00 -15.32
C PHE A 314 -8.34 -12.44 -14.44
N LYS A 315 -7.96 -11.65 -13.45
CA LYS A 315 -6.82 -11.90 -12.55
C LYS A 315 -5.50 -12.17 -13.30
N ASN A 316 -5.31 -11.53 -14.42
CA ASN A 316 -4.12 -11.74 -15.25
C ASN A 316 -3.02 -10.74 -14.87
N PRO A 317 -1.81 -11.19 -14.47
CA PRO A 317 -0.72 -10.32 -14.00
C PRO A 317 -0.25 -9.26 -15.02
N VAL A 318 -0.49 -9.48 -16.31
CA VAL A 318 -0.16 -8.49 -17.36
C VAL A 318 -0.89 -7.15 -17.13
N SER A 319 -2.05 -7.18 -16.48
CA SER A 319 -2.83 -5.97 -16.18
C SER A 319 -2.37 -5.19 -14.94
N TYR A 320 -1.54 -5.78 -14.07
CA TYR A 320 -1.19 -5.18 -12.78
C TYR A 320 -0.50 -3.81 -12.89
N PRO A 321 0.42 -3.56 -13.84
CA PRO A 321 0.97 -2.22 -14.01
C PRO A 321 -0.10 -1.18 -14.29
N ALA A 322 -1.03 -1.48 -15.21
CA ALA A 322 -2.10 -0.56 -15.58
C ALA A 322 -3.12 -0.35 -14.45
N ILE A 323 -3.39 -1.37 -13.64
CA ILE A 323 -4.23 -1.24 -12.44
C ILE A 323 -3.58 -0.31 -11.42
N VAL A 324 -2.27 -0.45 -11.18
CA VAL A 324 -1.53 0.40 -10.25
C VAL A 324 -1.48 1.85 -10.74
N GLU A 325 -1.33 2.09 -12.04
CA GLU A 325 -1.37 3.44 -12.62
C GLU A 325 -2.71 4.14 -12.36
N CYS A 326 -3.80 3.41 -12.20
CA CYS A 326 -5.11 3.98 -11.83
C CYS A 326 -5.13 4.61 -10.42
N LEU A 327 -4.14 4.39 -9.59
CA LEU A 327 -3.95 5.14 -8.32
C LEU A 327 -3.69 6.63 -8.58
N ALA A 328 -3.25 6.99 -9.78
CA ALA A 328 -3.05 8.36 -10.23
C ALA A 328 -4.21 8.89 -11.09
N ASP A 329 -5.34 8.18 -11.17
CA ASP A 329 -6.50 8.61 -11.95
C ASP A 329 -7.06 9.95 -11.47
N THR A 330 -7.63 10.72 -12.38
CA THR A 330 -8.28 12.00 -12.07
C THR A 330 -9.56 11.86 -11.27
N SER A 331 -10.22 10.70 -11.32
CA SER A 331 -11.45 10.40 -10.57
C SER A 331 -11.16 9.68 -9.27
N ASP A 332 -11.68 10.22 -8.16
CA ASP A 332 -11.60 9.59 -6.84
C ASP A 332 -12.18 8.17 -6.83
N GLU A 333 -13.30 7.96 -7.54
CA GLU A 333 -13.98 6.67 -7.60
C GLU A 333 -13.13 5.60 -8.30
N VAL A 334 -12.36 5.99 -9.33
CA VAL A 334 -11.45 5.09 -10.04
C VAL A 334 -10.27 4.75 -9.12
N ARG A 335 -9.68 5.75 -8.45
CA ARG A 335 -8.58 5.54 -7.49
C ARG A 335 -9.01 4.60 -6.36
N GLU A 336 -10.18 4.87 -5.76
CA GLU A 336 -10.71 4.05 -4.66
C GLU A 336 -10.99 2.59 -5.11
N TYR A 337 -11.47 2.41 -6.36
CA TYR A 337 -11.68 1.06 -6.89
C TYR A 337 -10.36 0.33 -7.10
N ALA A 338 -9.36 1.02 -7.66
CA ALA A 338 -8.02 0.46 -7.87
C ALA A 338 -7.35 0.06 -6.52
N GLU A 339 -7.42 0.92 -5.50
CA GLU A 339 -6.94 0.60 -4.14
C GLU A 339 -7.58 -0.67 -3.60
N LYS A 340 -8.92 -0.75 -3.61
CA LYS A 340 -9.66 -1.92 -3.13
C LYS A 340 -9.34 -3.18 -3.92
N LEU A 341 -9.14 -3.05 -5.22
CA LEU A 341 -8.78 -4.16 -6.09
C LEU A 341 -7.40 -4.72 -5.74
N ILE A 342 -6.41 -3.84 -5.57
CA ILE A 342 -5.05 -4.22 -5.20
C ILE A 342 -5.05 -4.87 -3.80
N GLU A 343 -5.75 -4.29 -2.84
CA GLU A 343 -5.84 -4.82 -1.46
C GLU A 343 -6.49 -6.21 -1.39
N LYS A 344 -7.41 -6.54 -2.30
CA LYS A 344 -8.11 -7.84 -2.33
C LYS A 344 -7.36 -8.92 -3.11
N THR A 345 -6.46 -8.52 -3.97
CA THR A 345 -5.75 -9.46 -4.84
C THR A 345 -4.52 -10.00 -4.12
N ASP A 346 -3.96 -11.09 -4.60
CA ASP A 346 -2.79 -11.75 -4.05
C ASP A 346 -1.59 -10.78 -4.00
N GLY A 347 -1.38 -10.20 -2.79
CA GLY A 347 -0.50 -9.06 -2.55
C GLY A 347 0.92 -9.18 -3.13
N PRO A 348 1.63 -10.31 -2.96
CA PRO A 348 3.00 -10.46 -3.43
C PRO A 348 3.20 -10.19 -4.92
N LEU A 349 2.20 -10.42 -5.75
CA LEU A 349 2.29 -10.18 -7.18
C LEU A 349 2.32 -8.68 -7.54
N PHE A 350 1.77 -7.83 -6.69
CA PHE A 350 1.77 -6.38 -6.89
C PHE A 350 3.04 -5.69 -6.36
N TYR A 351 3.83 -6.33 -5.48
CA TYR A 351 4.96 -5.67 -4.84
C TYR A 351 5.94 -5.01 -5.84
N PRO A 352 6.46 -5.72 -6.86
CA PRO A 352 7.41 -5.09 -7.77
C PRO A 352 6.81 -3.95 -8.59
N VAL A 353 5.51 -4.02 -8.86
CA VAL A 353 4.80 -2.99 -9.64
C VAL A 353 4.57 -1.75 -8.78
N LEU A 354 4.08 -1.94 -7.55
CA LEU A 354 3.87 -0.84 -6.60
C LEU A 354 5.18 -0.16 -6.21
N GLN A 355 6.26 -0.92 -6.00
CA GLN A 355 7.58 -0.35 -5.70
C GLN A 355 8.05 0.57 -6.83
N ARG A 356 7.96 0.12 -8.09
CA ARG A 356 8.30 0.96 -9.26
C ARG A 356 7.41 2.19 -9.35
N PHE A 357 6.11 2.03 -9.12
CA PHE A 357 5.15 3.14 -9.16
C PHE A 357 5.45 4.20 -8.09
N VAL A 358 5.80 3.77 -6.87
CA VAL A 358 6.19 4.66 -5.78
C VAL A 358 7.46 5.45 -6.12
N ASP A 359 8.40 4.82 -6.83
CA ASP A 359 9.67 5.43 -7.22
C ASP A 359 9.57 6.30 -8.49
N ASP A 360 8.53 6.13 -9.31
CA ASP A 360 8.40 6.86 -10.57
C ASP A 360 7.84 8.28 -10.35
N GLU A 361 8.71 9.28 -10.44
CA GLU A 361 8.36 10.70 -10.26
C GLU A 361 7.39 11.27 -11.31
N LYS A 362 7.09 10.51 -12.38
CA LYS A 362 6.06 10.93 -13.35
C LYS A 362 4.67 10.95 -12.72
N PHE A 363 4.45 10.16 -11.69
CA PHE A 363 3.16 10.13 -11.01
C PHE A 363 3.07 11.18 -9.91
N PRO A 364 1.87 11.75 -9.70
CA PRO A 364 1.64 12.70 -8.62
C PRO A 364 2.05 12.13 -7.26
N LEU A 365 2.65 12.97 -6.42
CA LEU A 365 3.10 12.55 -5.09
C LEU A 365 1.99 11.85 -4.30
N GLU A 366 0.76 12.38 -4.31
CA GLU A 366 -0.37 11.78 -3.60
C GLU A 366 -0.65 10.34 -4.03
N ALA A 367 -0.56 10.05 -5.33
CA ALA A 367 -0.75 8.69 -5.84
C ALA A 367 0.39 7.76 -5.39
N ARG A 368 1.63 8.24 -5.41
CA ARG A 368 2.79 7.49 -4.91
C ARG A 368 2.68 7.18 -3.42
N LEU A 369 2.17 8.13 -2.63
CA LEU A 369 1.90 7.93 -1.21
C LEU A 369 0.79 6.89 -0.96
N SER A 370 -0.26 6.89 -1.79
CA SER A 370 -1.27 5.83 -1.77
C SER A 370 -0.66 4.46 -2.08
N GLY A 371 0.16 4.38 -3.12
CA GLY A 371 0.89 3.14 -3.46
C GLY A 371 1.75 2.62 -2.31
N LEU A 372 2.48 3.50 -1.64
CA LEU A 372 3.29 3.16 -0.47
C LEU A 372 2.42 2.67 0.70
N THR A 373 1.28 3.31 0.94
CA THR A 373 0.33 2.91 1.98
C THR A 373 -0.28 1.53 1.68
N ILE A 374 -0.62 1.27 0.42
CA ILE A 374 -1.13 -0.03 -0.03
C ILE A 374 -0.07 -1.11 0.19
N LEU A 375 1.21 -0.84 -0.15
CA LEU A 375 2.31 -1.77 0.12
C LEU A 375 2.37 -2.16 1.60
N GLY A 376 2.18 -1.21 2.52
CA GLY A 376 2.10 -1.52 3.95
C GLY A 376 0.92 -2.42 4.30
N LYS A 377 -0.27 -2.15 3.76
CA LYS A 377 -1.50 -2.89 4.07
C LYS A 377 -1.52 -4.33 3.54
N ILE A 378 -1.01 -4.55 2.33
CA ILE A 378 -0.98 -5.88 1.69
C ILE A 378 0.33 -6.60 1.90
N GLY A 379 1.35 -5.90 2.40
CA GLY A 379 2.73 -6.37 2.48
C GLY A 379 2.96 -7.33 3.62
N ASP A 380 4.02 -8.08 3.45
CA ASP A 380 4.66 -8.93 4.44
C ASP A 380 6.13 -8.51 4.61
N SER A 381 6.96 -9.40 5.13
CA SER A 381 8.40 -9.15 5.26
C SER A 381 9.10 -8.84 3.92
N GLY A 382 8.51 -9.20 2.77
CA GLY A 382 9.12 -8.97 1.44
C GLY A 382 9.12 -7.51 0.99
N VAL A 383 8.30 -6.65 1.58
CA VAL A 383 8.26 -5.20 1.27
C VAL A 383 8.93 -4.35 2.33
N LYS A 384 9.32 -4.95 3.46
CA LYS A 384 9.87 -4.25 4.62
C LYS A 384 11.05 -3.33 4.26
N ASP A 385 12.04 -3.86 3.57
CA ASP A 385 13.28 -3.12 3.26
C ASP A 385 13.00 -1.93 2.33
N PHE A 386 12.08 -2.10 1.38
CA PHE A 386 11.65 -1.00 0.52
C PHE A 386 10.99 0.13 1.32
N ILE A 387 10.04 -0.23 2.20
CA ILE A 387 9.34 0.76 3.03
C ILE A 387 10.30 1.43 4.00
N LEU A 388 11.24 0.68 4.61
CA LEU A 388 12.29 1.23 5.45
C LEU A 388 13.18 2.21 4.67
N GLY A 389 13.55 1.89 3.43
CA GLY A 389 14.27 2.84 2.57
C GLY A 389 13.53 4.16 2.39
N LYS A 390 12.19 4.13 2.29
CA LYS A 390 11.36 5.34 2.15
C LYS A 390 11.23 6.15 3.44
N THR A 391 11.62 5.63 4.58
CA THR A 391 11.71 6.43 5.82
C THR A 391 12.87 7.42 5.82
N LEU A 392 13.79 7.29 4.87
CA LEU A 392 14.94 8.17 4.67
C LEU A 392 14.77 9.14 3.50
N ASP A 393 13.60 9.16 2.87
CA ASP A 393 13.30 10.01 1.72
C ASP A 393 13.43 11.51 2.07
N GLU A 394 13.81 12.34 1.11
CA GLU A 394 13.93 13.78 1.29
C GLU A 394 12.57 14.43 1.62
N ASP A 395 11.49 13.92 1.02
CA ASP A 395 10.15 14.43 1.24
C ASP A 395 9.56 13.89 2.56
N ALA A 396 9.19 14.81 3.43
CA ALA A 396 8.57 14.48 4.72
C ALA A 396 7.24 13.73 4.62
N LEU A 397 6.48 13.90 3.52
CA LEU A 397 5.23 13.18 3.30
C LEU A 397 5.50 11.72 2.93
N VAL A 398 6.58 11.48 2.17
CA VAL A 398 7.02 10.11 1.86
C VAL A 398 7.48 9.42 3.14
N ARG A 399 8.32 10.05 3.96
CA ARG A 399 8.73 9.49 5.26
C ARG A 399 7.53 9.22 6.17
N TYR A 400 6.59 10.17 6.25
CA TYR A 400 5.35 10.00 7.01
C TYR A 400 4.54 8.79 6.53
N SER A 401 4.34 8.68 5.21
CA SER A 401 3.61 7.56 4.63
C SER A 401 4.35 6.23 4.83
N ALA A 402 5.68 6.23 4.78
CA ALA A 402 6.50 5.05 5.04
C ALA A 402 6.33 4.55 6.48
N ILE A 403 6.47 5.45 7.48
CA ILE A 403 6.24 5.08 8.89
C ILE A 403 4.81 4.56 9.10
N LYS A 404 3.83 5.20 8.50
CA LYS A 404 2.44 4.74 8.55
C LYS A 404 2.29 3.37 7.91
N SER A 405 2.98 3.11 6.81
CA SER A 405 2.96 1.81 6.13
C SER A 405 3.61 0.70 6.98
N LEU A 406 4.69 1.01 7.70
CA LEU A 406 5.28 0.07 8.65
C LEU A 406 4.31 -0.33 9.77
N SER A 407 3.38 0.56 10.17
CA SER A 407 2.40 0.24 11.20
C SER A 407 1.37 -0.82 10.78
N TYR A 408 1.23 -1.08 9.48
CA TYR A 408 0.36 -2.14 8.97
C TYR A 408 1.04 -3.50 8.88
N LEU A 409 2.38 -3.53 8.92
CA LEU A 409 3.13 -4.78 8.88
C LEU A 409 3.09 -5.47 10.24
N ASP A 410 2.93 -6.80 10.22
CA ASP A 410 2.83 -7.58 11.44
C ASP A 410 4.18 -7.69 12.18
N GLY A 411 4.12 -7.74 13.51
CA GLY A 411 5.14 -8.31 14.35
C GLY A 411 6.15 -7.35 14.97
N PHE A 412 6.05 -6.04 14.77
CA PHE A 412 6.98 -5.07 15.34
C PHE A 412 8.46 -5.49 15.21
N ASP A 413 8.91 -5.57 13.96
CA ASP A 413 10.28 -5.94 13.63
C ASP A 413 11.30 -4.96 14.29
N PRO A 414 12.43 -5.44 14.81
CA PRO A 414 13.45 -4.59 15.44
C PRO A 414 13.91 -3.41 14.59
N ASP A 415 14.06 -3.58 13.27
CA ASP A 415 14.58 -2.54 12.40
C ASP A 415 13.64 -1.33 12.31
N TYR A 416 12.33 -1.57 12.15
CA TYR A 416 11.42 -0.43 12.09
C TYR A 416 11.08 0.18 13.46
N LEU A 417 11.19 -0.58 14.54
CA LEU A 417 11.14 -0.01 15.89
C LEU A 417 12.31 0.94 16.14
N ARG A 418 13.52 0.53 15.74
CA ARG A 418 14.73 1.36 15.82
C ARG A 418 14.58 2.62 14.96
N THR A 419 14.14 2.45 13.72
CA THR A 419 13.91 3.56 12.79
C THR A 419 12.87 4.54 13.33
N ALA A 420 11.73 4.02 13.82
CA ALA A 420 10.69 4.85 14.41
C ALA A 420 11.19 5.61 15.64
N THR A 421 11.99 4.97 16.52
CA THR A 421 12.60 5.62 17.70
C THR A 421 13.51 6.77 17.29
N TYR A 422 14.31 6.58 16.24
CA TYR A 422 15.14 7.63 15.68
C TYR A 422 14.32 8.77 15.11
N LEU A 423 13.34 8.47 14.24
CA LEU A 423 12.51 9.50 13.61
C LEU A 423 11.63 10.26 14.62
N GLU A 424 11.13 9.60 15.66
CA GLU A 424 10.40 10.27 16.74
C GLU A 424 11.24 11.37 17.38
N SER A 425 12.55 11.13 17.56
CA SER A 425 13.45 12.02 18.26
C SER A 425 14.04 13.10 17.36
N TYR A 426 14.34 12.79 16.11
CA TYR A 426 15.23 13.60 15.27
C TYR A 426 14.64 14.04 13.93
N ASP A 427 13.50 13.54 13.46
CA ASP A 427 12.93 13.99 12.18
C ASP A 427 12.52 15.47 12.25
N MET A 428 12.81 16.22 11.20
CA MET A 428 12.46 17.63 11.11
C MET A 428 10.95 17.87 11.06
N SER A 429 10.19 16.93 10.46
CA SER A 429 8.74 17.04 10.31
C SER A 429 8.01 16.65 11.60
N PRO A 430 7.20 17.54 12.17
CA PRO A 430 6.35 17.19 13.32
C PRO A 430 5.37 16.03 13.01
N ARG A 431 4.95 15.91 11.76
CA ARG A 431 4.03 14.83 11.32
C ARG A 431 4.74 13.47 11.37
N VAL A 432 5.97 13.39 10.88
CA VAL A 432 6.78 12.17 10.94
C VAL A 432 7.06 11.79 12.39
N ARG A 433 7.48 12.75 13.22
CA ARG A 433 7.69 12.48 14.65
C ARG A 433 6.43 11.96 15.34
N SER A 434 5.28 12.58 15.06
CA SER A 434 4.00 12.16 15.64
C SER A 434 3.60 10.76 15.21
N GLU A 435 3.77 10.42 13.93
CA GLU A 435 3.41 9.09 13.42
C GLU A 435 4.36 8.01 13.95
N SER A 436 5.66 8.33 14.05
CA SER A 436 6.63 7.46 14.69
C SER A 436 6.27 7.20 16.15
N SER A 437 5.83 8.26 16.88
CA SER A 437 5.35 8.12 18.25
C SER A 437 4.09 7.26 18.36
N ASN A 438 3.19 7.32 17.39
CA ASN A 438 2.00 6.46 17.31
C ASN A 438 2.40 4.98 17.15
N LEU A 439 3.25 4.70 16.17
CA LEU A 439 3.77 3.35 15.92
C LEU A 439 4.45 2.77 17.18
N LEU A 440 5.33 3.55 17.81
CA LEU A 440 6.01 3.14 19.02
C LEU A 440 5.05 2.94 20.19
N GLY A 441 4.03 3.79 20.32
CA GLY A 441 2.96 3.64 21.31
C GLY A 441 2.18 2.34 21.14
N ASP A 442 1.88 1.95 19.91
CA ASP A 442 1.22 0.68 19.60
C ASP A 442 2.13 -0.49 19.93
N ALA A 443 3.40 -0.41 19.51
CA ALA A 443 4.41 -1.42 19.83
C ALA A 443 4.58 -1.60 21.35
N ILE A 444 4.68 -0.50 22.10
CA ILE A 444 4.79 -0.55 23.56
C ILE A 444 3.56 -1.23 24.18
N ARG A 445 2.36 -0.94 23.69
CA ARG A 445 1.13 -1.57 24.18
C ARG A 445 1.08 -3.07 23.89
N ASP A 446 1.42 -3.47 22.66
CA ASP A 446 1.44 -4.87 22.26
C ASP A 446 2.50 -5.66 23.04
N LEU A 447 3.74 -5.16 23.05
CA LEU A 447 4.84 -5.81 23.74
C LEU A 447 4.57 -5.94 25.24
N TRP A 448 3.98 -4.91 25.89
CA TRP A 448 3.54 -4.98 27.26
C TRP A 448 2.43 -6.01 27.46
N GLY A 449 1.49 -6.12 26.51
CA GLY A 449 0.48 -7.18 26.49
C GLY A 449 1.12 -8.57 26.48
N LYS A 450 2.07 -8.80 25.60
CA LYS A 450 2.82 -10.06 25.48
C LYS A 450 3.69 -10.36 26.71
N MET A 451 4.32 -9.34 27.33
CA MET A 451 5.08 -9.50 28.57
C MET A 451 4.20 -9.94 29.75
N LYS A 452 2.90 -9.72 29.71
CA LYS A 452 1.93 -10.20 30.71
C LYS A 452 1.35 -11.57 30.41
N SER A 453 1.61 -12.11 29.24
CA SER A 453 1.04 -13.38 28.79
C SER A 453 1.51 -14.56 29.65
N PRO A 454 0.65 -15.56 29.88
CA PRO A 454 1.08 -16.81 30.45
C PRO A 454 2.01 -17.62 29.54
N ALA A 455 1.96 -17.41 28.23
CA ALA A 455 2.81 -18.08 27.26
C ALA A 455 4.25 -17.52 27.31
N GLU A 456 5.21 -18.43 27.50
CA GLU A 456 6.63 -18.05 27.61
C GLU A 456 7.17 -17.48 26.30
N ASP A 457 6.78 -18.09 25.18
CA ASP A 457 7.23 -17.65 23.84
C ASP A 457 6.81 -16.21 23.53
N GLU A 458 5.60 -15.80 23.93
CA GLU A 458 5.14 -14.42 23.76
C GLU A 458 5.96 -13.45 24.62
N ARG A 459 6.28 -13.85 25.87
CA ARG A 459 7.11 -13.01 26.73
C ARG A 459 8.53 -12.88 26.18
N LYS A 460 9.11 -13.99 25.74
CA LYS A 460 10.43 -14.00 25.10
C LYS A 460 10.48 -13.10 23.88
N PHE A 461 9.51 -13.26 22.97
CA PHE A 461 9.36 -12.40 21.80
C PHE A 461 9.38 -10.90 22.15
N ALA A 462 8.63 -10.51 23.20
CA ALA A 462 8.56 -9.12 23.62
C ALA A 462 9.86 -8.63 24.26
N LEU A 463 10.53 -9.48 25.06
CA LEU A 463 11.78 -9.15 25.73
C LEU A 463 12.97 -8.99 24.76
N GLU A 464 12.95 -9.69 23.64
CA GLU A 464 13.96 -9.54 22.58
C GLU A 464 13.84 -8.20 21.83
N ARG A 465 12.66 -7.58 21.83
CA ARG A 465 12.37 -6.36 21.08
C ARG A 465 12.41 -5.09 21.91
N VAL A 466 12.30 -5.20 23.21
CA VAL A 466 12.20 -4.01 24.10
C VAL A 466 13.43 -3.11 24.02
N ASP A 467 14.59 -3.64 23.68
CA ASP A 467 15.85 -2.88 23.57
C ASP A 467 15.76 -1.83 22.43
N GLN A 468 14.98 -2.10 21.40
CA GLN A 468 14.83 -1.20 20.26
C GLN A 468 13.98 0.04 20.57
N LEU A 469 13.30 0.02 21.72
CA LEU A 469 12.49 1.13 22.20
C LEU A 469 13.26 2.10 23.10
N ILE A 470 14.56 1.89 23.28
CA ILE A 470 15.40 2.76 24.12
C ILE A 470 15.45 4.17 23.50
N GLY A 471 14.90 5.14 24.21
CA GLY A 471 14.78 6.53 23.73
C GLY A 471 13.39 6.91 23.25
N ALA A 472 12.51 5.94 22.97
CA ALA A 472 11.13 6.20 22.57
C ALA A 472 10.32 6.88 23.70
N ARG A 473 9.42 7.80 23.29
CA ARG A 473 8.46 8.40 24.20
C ARG A 473 7.55 7.28 24.78
N GLY A 474 7.49 7.17 26.07
CA GLY A 474 6.74 6.10 26.74
C GLY A 474 7.58 4.89 27.16
N PHE A 475 8.83 4.76 26.70
CA PHE A 475 9.74 3.69 27.14
C PHE A 475 9.93 3.67 28.66
N THR A 476 10.09 4.84 29.27
CA THR A 476 10.16 5.00 30.73
C THR A 476 8.92 4.40 31.41
N GLY A 477 7.72 4.66 30.90
CA GLY A 477 6.48 4.10 31.42
C GLY A 477 6.41 2.57 31.26
N LEU A 478 6.93 2.04 30.16
CA LEU A 478 7.06 0.61 29.95
C LEU A 478 7.96 -0.02 31.02
N LEU A 479 9.14 0.52 31.25
CA LEU A 479 10.07 0.04 32.26
C LEU A 479 9.48 0.09 33.68
N LEU A 480 8.75 1.15 34.01
CA LEU A 480 8.04 1.23 35.28
C LEU A 480 6.99 0.13 35.44
N ASN A 481 6.25 -0.17 34.38
CA ASN A 481 5.28 -1.28 34.36
C ASN A 481 5.99 -2.64 34.50
N MET A 482 7.12 -2.84 33.81
CA MET A 482 7.91 -4.08 33.88
C MET A 482 8.41 -4.34 35.30
N SER A 483 8.69 -3.31 36.09
CA SER A 483 9.15 -3.45 37.49
C SER A 483 8.14 -4.18 38.37
N SER A 484 6.86 -4.06 38.08
CA SER A 484 5.75 -4.70 38.82
C SER A 484 5.22 -5.97 38.19
N SER A 485 5.88 -6.50 37.15
CA SER A 485 5.47 -7.74 36.50
C SER A 485 5.54 -8.93 37.46
N LYS A 486 4.60 -9.86 37.38
CA LYS A 486 4.63 -11.12 38.12
C LYS A 486 5.73 -12.08 37.64
N TYR A 487 6.27 -11.88 36.42
CA TYR A 487 7.27 -12.72 35.80
C TYR A 487 8.69 -12.22 36.07
N PRO A 488 9.57 -13.04 36.69
CA PRO A 488 10.93 -12.63 37.04
C PRO A 488 11.75 -12.17 35.85
N GLU A 489 11.67 -12.87 34.71
CA GLU A 489 12.41 -12.53 33.49
C GLU A 489 12.09 -11.12 32.97
N VAL A 490 10.84 -10.66 33.12
CA VAL A 490 10.43 -9.30 32.74
C VAL A 490 11.07 -8.27 33.66
N ARG A 491 11.06 -8.53 34.98
CA ARG A 491 11.71 -7.64 35.96
C ARG A 491 13.23 -7.59 35.78
N GLN A 492 13.83 -8.75 35.49
CA GLN A 492 15.27 -8.86 35.22
C GLN A 492 15.67 -8.08 33.98
N LYS A 493 14.90 -8.18 32.89
CA LYS A 493 15.17 -7.41 31.67
C LYS A 493 15.07 -5.91 31.92
N MET A 494 14.07 -5.46 32.67
CA MET A 494 13.95 -4.05 33.07
C MET A 494 15.19 -3.59 33.86
N LEU A 495 15.62 -4.37 34.86
CA LEU A 495 16.79 -4.03 35.66
C LEU A 495 18.09 -3.99 34.85
N ALA A 496 18.22 -4.90 33.85
CA ALA A 496 19.33 -4.88 32.92
C ALA A 496 19.36 -3.60 32.09
N LEU A 497 18.21 -3.15 31.58
CA LEU A 497 18.08 -1.90 30.81
C LEU A 497 18.36 -0.67 31.68
N VAL A 498 17.87 -0.65 32.91
CA VAL A 498 18.13 0.43 33.87
C VAL A 498 19.62 0.50 34.23
N LYS A 499 20.31 -0.64 34.29
CA LYS A 499 21.77 -0.68 34.48
C LYS A 499 22.50 0.05 33.35
N GLU A 500 22.05 -0.09 32.11
CA GLU A 500 22.68 0.55 30.93
C GLU A 500 22.35 2.06 30.83
N LYS A 501 21.10 2.41 31.17
CA LYS A 501 20.65 3.83 31.23
C LYS A 501 19.99 4.13 32.57
N PRO A 502 20.82 4.41 33.61
CA PRO A 502 20.32 4.66 34.95
C PRO A 502 19.59 6.00 35.04
N ASP A 503 18.37 5.96 35.57
CA ASP A 503 17.55 7.14 35.86
C ASP A 503 16.91 6.97 37.25
N LYS A 504 16.89 8.07 38.04
CA LYS A 504 16.32 8.09 39.39
C LYS A 504 14.84 7.70 39.45
N ILE A 505 14.11 7.86 38.38
CA ILE A 505 12.69 7.46 38.28
C ILE A 505 12.49 5.97 38.56
N PHE A 506 13.47 5.14 38.23
CA PHE A 506 13.41 3.67 38.44
C PHE A 506 13.83 3.22 39.85
N ALA A 507 14.36 4.13 40.67
CA ALA A 507 14.88 3.80 41.99
C ALA A 507 13.83 3.12 42.89
N GLY A 508 12.59 3.62 42.87
CA GLY A 508 11.50 3.05 43.68
C GLY A 508 11.18 1.61 43.33
N GLY A 509 11.06 1.32 42.00
CA GLY A 509 10.86 -0.03 41.50
C GLY A 509 12.03 -0.96 41.85
N ALA A 510 13.26 -0.52 41.59
CA ALA A 510 14.45 -1.32 41.87
C ALA A 510 14.62 -1.58 43.38
N ARG A 511 14.28 -0.63 44.25
CA ARG A 511 14.28 -0.85 45.73
C ARG A 511 13.31 -1.96 46.14
N GLY A 512 12.09 -1.96 45.61
CA GLY A 512 11.11 -3.01 45.86
C GLY A 512 11.62 -4.42 45.49
N LEU A 513 12.41 -4.50 44.43
CA LEU A 513 12.95 -5.75 43.91
C LEU A 513 14.15 -6.30 44.70
N LEU A 514 14.77 -5.54 45.61
CA LEU A 514 15.81 -6.05 46.49
C LEU A 514 15.31 -7.14 47.44
N ASN A 515 14.01 -7.17 47.77
CA ASN A 515 13.41 -8.13 48.69
C ASN A 515 12.67 -9.26 48.00
N GLU A 516 12.79 -9.39 46.70
CA GLU A 516 12.16 -10.47 45.92
C GLU A 516 12.71 -11.86 46.31
N SER A 517 11.88 -12.91 46.09
CA SER A 517 12.30 -14.27 46.34
C SER A 517 13.36 -14.75 45.34
N ASP A 518 13.32 -14.25 44.14
CA ASP A 518 14.29 -14.56 43.08
C ASP A 518 15.62 -13.87 43.30
N MET A 519 16.64 -14.64 43.48
CA MET A 519 17.99 -14.11 43.79
C MET A 519 18.60 -13.41 42.61
N THR A 520 18.33 -13.78 41.37
CA THR A 520 18.81 -13.09 40.16
C THR A 520 18.24 -11.69 40.08
N THR A 521 16.94 -11.54 40.31
CA THR A 521 16.28 -10.25 40.38
C THR A 521 16.89 -9.35 41.48
N ARG A 522 17.15 -9.91 42.68
CA ARG A 522 17.78 -9.14 43.77
C ARG A 522 19.18 -8.65 43.40
N LYS A 523 19.99 -9.47 42.76
CA LYS A 523 21.36 -9.16 42.31
C LYS A 523 21.31 -8.00 41.28
N LEU A 524 20.44 -8.11 40.27
CA LEU A 524 20.26 -7.07 39.26
C LEU A 524 19.74 -5.75 39.89
N ALA A 525 18.81 -5.83 40.84
CA ALA A 525 18.30 -4.68 41.57
C ALA A 525 19.40 -3.96 42.33
N ALA A 526 20.27 -4.71 43.01
CA ALA A 526 21.43 -4.12 43.69
C ALA A 526 22.35 -3.39 42.71
N ILE A 527 22.65 -3.99 41.56
CA ILE A 527 23.47 -3.35 40.52
C ILE A 527 22.80 -2.09 40.02
N ALA A 528 21.53 -2.14 39.62
CA ALA A 528 20.78 -1.01 39.09
C ALA A 528 20.75 0.17 40.06
N LEU A 529 20.54 -0.08 41.36
CA LEU A 529 20.53 0.96 42.41
C LEU A 529 21.89 1.63 42.58
N GLY A 530 22.97 0.85 42.39
CA GLY A 530 24.33 1.38 42.37
C GLY A 530 24.55 2.31 41.17
N GLU A 531 24.15 1.92 39.99
CA GLU A 531 24.27 2.72 38.77
C GLU A 531 23.38 3.98 38.81
N ILE A 532 22.17 3.89 39.38
CA ILE A 532 21.28 5.04 39.61
C ILE A 532 21.88 6.00 40.67
N GLY A 533 22.70 5.49 41.59
CA GLY A 533 23.22 6.25 42.74
C GLY A 533 22.14 6.54 43.79
N ASP A 534 21.18 5.64 43.96
CA ASP A 534 20.03 5.81 44.84
C ASP A 534 20.42 5.73 46.32
N ARG A 535 20.57 6.88 46.99
CA ARG A 535 20.94 6.96 48.38
C ARG A 535 19.89 6.44 49.35
N GLU A 536 18.62 6.39 48.95
CA GLU A 536 17.56 5.85 49.82
C GLU A 536 17.65 4.31 49.90
N SER A 537 18.33 3.63 49.01
CA SER A 537 18.59 2.20 49.06
C SER A 537 19.74 1.81 49.98
N ILE A 538 20.52 2.76 50.49
CA ILE A 538 21.70 2.48 51.33
C ILE A 538 21.36 1.54 52.50
N PRO A 539 20.28 1.73 53.30
CA PRO A 539 19.96 0.84 54.40
C PRO A 539 19.73 -0.60 53.95
N LEU A 540 19.00 -0.79 52.84
CA LEU A 540 18.71 -2.11 52.27
C LEU A 540 19.97 -2.79 51.72
N LEU A 541 20.81 -2.03 51.04
CA LEU A 541 22.08 -2.54 50.49
C LEU A 541 23.07 -2.90 51.64
N LYS A 542 23.08 -2.13 52.77
CA LYS A 542 23.85 -2.49 53.98
C LYS A 542 23.37 -3.81 54.59
N GLU A 543 22.08 -4.07 54.60
CA GLU A 543 21.54 -5.34 55.01
C GLU A 543 22.02 -6.46 54.08
N GLY A 544 22.07 -6.21 52.78
CA GLY A 544 22.62 -7.09 51.76
C GLY A 544 24.07 -7.52 52.00
N LEU A 545 24.89 -6.69 52.68
CA LEU A 545 26.26 -7.06 53.06
C LEU A 545 26.35 -8.19 54.07
N LYS A 546 25.25 -8.49 54.78
CA LYS A 546 25.15 -9.60 55.77
C LYS A 546 24.55 -10.86 55.16
N HIS A 547 24.11 -10.79 53.91
CA HIS A 547 23.41 -11.87 53.29
C HIS A 547 24.32 -13.11 53.05
N PRO A 548 23.79 -14.36 53.16
CA PRO A 548 24.60 -15.57 53.00
C PRO A 548 25.13 -15.77 51.58
N ASP A 549 24.38 -15.33 50.54
CA ASP A 549 24.84 -15.41 49.15
C ASP A 549 26.03 -14.49 48.91
N PRO A 550 27.22 -15.04 48.59
CA PRO A 550 28.43 -14.23 48.48
C PRO A 550 28.43 -13.27 47.30
N GLU A 551 27.76 -13.62 46.19
CA GLU A 551 27.69 -12.79 45.01
C GLU A 551 26.78 -11.57 45.25
N PHE A 552 25.61 -11.76 45.85
CA PHE A 552 24.74 -10.69 46.25
C PHE A 552 25.40 -9.72 47.23
N LYS A 553 26.15 -10.27 48.18
CA LYS A 553 26.91 -9.49 49.15
C LYS A 553 27.93 -8.58 48.44
N VAL A 554 28.69 -9.10 47.49
CA VAL A 554 29.73 -8.34 46.78
C VAL A 554 29.10 -7.27 45.86
N LEU A 555 27.98 -7.62 45.21
CA LEU A 555 27.22 -6.66 44.39
C LEU A 555 26.62 -5.52 45.23
N CYS A 556 26.09 -5.81 46.40
CA CYS A 556 25.66 -4.76 47.34
C CYS A 556 26.84 -3.87 47.79
N ALA A 557 28.01 -4.48 48.03
CA ALA A 557 29.21 -3.72 48.32
C ALA A 557 29.64 -2.82 47.16
N ARG A 558 29.57 -3.28 45.92
CA ARG A 558 29.87 -2.49 44.74
C ARG A 558 28.96 -1.27 44.66
N SER A 559 27.66 -1.45 44.79
CA SER A 559 26.68 -0.37 44.74
C SER A 559 26.85 0.65 45.85
N LEU A 560 27.15 0.20 47.05
CA LEU A 560 27.49 1.07 48.18
C LEU A 560 28.82 1.81 47.90
N GLY A 561 29.82 1.14 47.32
CA GLY A 561 31.10 1.73 46.91
C GLY A 561 30.92 2.84 45.89
N MET A 562 30.08 2.66 44.87
CA MET A 562 29.73 3.68 43.89
C MET A 562 29.11 4.91 44.53
N MET A 563 28.33 4.72 45.60
CA MET A 563 27.73 5.81 46.36
C MET A 563 28.68 6.38 47.45
N GLY A 564 29.93 5.91 47.54
CA GLY A 564 30.94 6.37 48.49
C GLY A 564 30.72 5.91 49.91
N VAL A 565 29.93 4.85 50.16
CA VAL A 565 29.58 4.34 51.52
C VAL A 565 30.65 3.39 52.02
N LYS A 566 31.38 3.78 53.05
CA LYS A 566 32.54 3.05 53.57
C LYS A 566 32.23 1.69 54.19
N ASP A 567 30.98 1.39 54.54
CA ASP A 567 30.54 0.07 55.04
C ASP A 567 30.84 -1.10 54.03
N ALA A 568 30.99 -0.76 52.76
CA ALA A 568 31.36 -1.72 51.70
C ALA A 568 32.82 -2.17 51.79
N PHE A 569 33.70 -1.39 52.43
CA PHE A 569 35.15 -1.62 52.43
C PHE A 569 35.55 -2.96 52.99
N PRO A 570 35.09 -3.40 54.17
CA PRO A 570 35.48 -4.71 54.71
C PRO A 570 35.12 -5.89 53.82
N VAL A 571 33.91 -5.83 53.21
CA VAL A 571 33.43 -6.88 52.29
C VAL A 571 34.28 -6.88 51.02
N ALA A 572 34.60 -5.71 50.47
CA ALA A 572 35.44 -5.64 49.28
C ALA A 572 36.84 -6.17 49.49
N VAL A 573 37.49 -5.82 50.62
CA VAL A 573 38.84 -6.35 50.96
C VAL A 573 38.82 -7.87 51.09
N VAL A 574 37.83 -8.46 51.79
CA VAL A 574 37.69 -9.90 51.94
C VAL A 574 37.41 -10.60 50.59
N SER A 575 36.54 -9.96 49.77
CA SER A 575 36.17 -10.54 48.47
C SER A 575 37.30 -10.44 47.44
N LEU A 576 38.24 -9.53 47.58
CA LEU A 576 39.44 -9.41 46.76
C LEU A 576 40.35 -10.64 46.92
N GLU A 577 40.30 -11.31 48.06
CA GLU A 577 41.05 -12.55 48.32
C GLU A 577 40.24 -13.83 47.98
N SER A 578 39.10 -13.70 47.38
CA SER A 578 38.29 -14.82 46.91
C SER A 578 39.02 -15.69 45.86
N SER A 579 38.70 -16.98 45.77
CA SER A 579 39.16 -17.86 44.67
C SER A 579 38.44 -17.63 43.36
N ARG A 580 37.36 -16.84 43.34
CA ARG A 580 36.59 -16.55 42.13
C ARG A 580 37.00 -15.18 41.57
N ALA A 581 37.52 -15.17 40.34
CA ALA A 581 37.93 -13.94 39.63
C ALA A 581 36.79 -12.92 39.53
N GLU A 582 35.53 -13.35 39.35
CA GLU A 582 34.35 -12.50 39.32
C GLU A 582 34.23 -11.65 40.58
N TYR A 583 34.41 -12.26 41.77
CA TYR A 583 34.32 -11.53 43.06
C TYR A 583 35.51 -10.60 43.28
N GLN A 584 36.69 -11.02 42.81
CA GLN A 584 37.89 -10.16 42.83
C GLN A 584 37.70 -8.89 41.96
N LYS A 585 37.15 -9.06 40.76
CA LYS A 585 36.83 -7.92 39.84
C LYS A 585 35.88 -6.93 40.52
N ILE A 586 34.72 -7.41 41.01
CA ILE A 586 33.73 -6.55 41.67
C ILE A 586 34.29 -5.88 42.93
N ALA A 587 35.12 -6.62 43.71
CA ALA A 587 35.77 -6.11 44.90
C ALA A 587 36.79 -4.96 44.57
N ALA A 588 37.60 -5.20 43.53
CA ALA A 588 38.55 -4.19 43.04
C ALA A 588 37.83 -2.92 42.53
N GLU A 589 36.73 -3.08 41.78
CA GLU A 589 35.85 -1.94 41.39
C GLU A 589 35.34 -1.21 42.64
N THR A 590 34.82 -1.92 43.61
CA THR A 590 34.30 -1.35 44.85
C THR A 590 35.36 -0.50 45.55
N LEU A 591 36.58 -1.04 45.73
CA LEU A 591 37.71 -0.29 46.33
C LEU A 591 38.12 0.91 45.48
N GLY A 592 38.11 0.80 44.20
CA GLY A 592 38.34 1.91 43.26
C GLY A 592 37.28 3.02 43.37
N TYR A 593 36.03 2.69 43.57
CA TYR A 593 34.97 3.67 43.84
C TYR A 593 35.13 4.38 45.20
N LEU A 594 35.50 3.61 46.23
CA LEU A 594 35.72 4.14 47.59
C LEU A 594 36.95 5.05 47.66
N LYS A 595 37.94 4.89 46.80
CA LYS A 595 39.20 5.61 46.75
C LYS A 595 39.97 5.60 48.09
N ASP A 596 39.76 4.55 48.91
CA ASP A 596 40.43 4.44 50.18
C ASP A 596 41.81 3.86 50.02
N LYS A 597 42.84 4.68 50.27
CA LYS A 597 44.24 4.32 50.05
C LYS A 597 44.75 3.15 50.95
N SER A 598 43.99 2.80 51.98
CA SER A 598 44.32 1.63 52.83
C SER A 598 44.21 0.32 52.09
N ALA A 599 43.45 0.26 50.99
CA ALA A 599 43.34 -0.89 50.11
C ALA A 599 44.52 -1.08 49.15
N SER A 600 45.37 -0.06 48.98
CA SER A 600 46.46 -0.10 48.01
C SER A 600 47.39 -1.32 48.15
N PRO A 601 47.78 -1.79 49.34
CA PRO A 601 48.65 -2.99 49.47
C PRO A 601 47.97 -4.26 48.98
N ALA A 602 46.65 -4.41 49.19
CA ALA A 602 45.88 -5.57 48.69
C ALA A 602 45.75 -5.54 47.19
N LEU A 603 45.46 -4.39 46.60
CA LEU A 603 45.35 -4.22 45.17
C LEU A 603 46.71 -4.40 44.46
N LEU A 604 47.81 -3.89 45.03
CA LEU A 604 49.15 -4.09 44.46
C LEU A 604 49.53 -5.57 44.36
N ARG A 605 49.17 -6.41 45.37
CA ARG A 605 49.42 -7.84 45.31
C ARG A 605 48.71 -8.50 44.12
N ARG A 606 47.53 -7.99 43.74
CA ARG A 606 46.72 -8.50 42.62
C ARG A 606 47.23 -8.06 41.22
N LEU A 607 48.15 -7.11 41.13
CA LEU A 607 48.76 -6.72 39.84
C LEU A 607 49.62 -7.86 39.24
N SER A 608 50.07 -8.85 40.08
CA SER A 608 50.74 -10.06 39.60
C SER A 608 49.82 -11.27 39.45
N ASP A 609 48.49 -11.10 39.50
CA ASP A 609 47.49 -12.14 39.29
C ASP A 609 47.60 -12.74 37.88
N SER A 610 47.17 -13.99 37.70
CA SER A 610 47.12 -14.64 36.40
C SER A 610 45.99 -14.18 35.55
N GLU A 611 44.85 -13.75 36.14
CA GLU A 611 43.67 -13.27 35.46
C GLU A 611 43.83 -11.81 35.02
N LEU A 612 43.91 -11.58 33.73
CA LEU A 612 44.16 -10.28 33.13
C LEU A 612 43.09 -9.23 33.45
N ASP A 613 41.83 -9.62 33.49
CA ASP A 613 40.72 -8.75 33.85
C ASP A 613 40.85 -8.24 35.27
N VAL A 614 41.25 -9.14 36.21
CA VAL A 614 41.47 -8.75 37.61
C VAL A 614 42.61 -7.75 37.70
N LYS A 615 43.72 -7.95 36.97
CA LYS A 615 44.84 -6.99 36.90
C LYS A 615 44.39 -5.63 36.43
N ILE A 616 43.62 -5.59 35.32
CA ILE A 616 43.15 -4.33 34.72
C ILE A 616 42.32 -3.52 35.73
N ILE A 617 41.36 -4.19 36.39
CA ILE A 617 40.47 -3.50 37.35
C ILE A 617 41.21 -3.10 38.59
N CYS A 618 42.17 -3.91 39.11
CA CYS A 618 43.04 -3.52 40.23
C CYS A 618 43.94 -2.33 39.88
N ALA A 619 44.49 -2.34 38.65
CA ALA A 619 45.29 -1.24 38.14
C ALA A 619 44.47 0.06 38.05
N TRP A 620 43.22 -0.03 37.51
CA TRP A 620 42.29 1.11 37.54
C TRP A 620 41.95 1.61 38.93
N ALA A 621 41.67 0.73 39.87
CA ALA A 621 41.37 1.10 41.24
C ALA A 621 42.56 1.85 41.89
N LEU A 622 43.79 1.39 41.67
CA LEU A 622 45.02 2.04 42.11
C LEU A 622 45.21 3.42 41.47
N ALA A 623 44.98 3.51 40.14
CA ALA A 623 45.07 4.81 39.42
C ALA A 623 44.06 5.81 39.98
N ARG A 624 42.84 5.39 40.29
CA ARG A 624 41.83 6.26 40.97
C ARG A 624 42.22 6.72 42.36
N MET A 625 43.07 5.93 43.03
CA MET A 625 43.62 6.29 44.33
C MET A 625 44.89 7.18 44.23
N GLY A 626 45.29 7.51 42.99
CA GLY A 626 46.46 8.32 42.74
C GLY A 626 47.78 7.53 42.74
N LYS A 627 47.73 6.21 42.52
CA LYS A 627 48.89 5.33 42.46
C LYS A 627 49.37 5.14 41.02
N GLU A 628 50.64 5.53 40.74
CA GLU A 628 51.25 5.50 39.40
C GLU A 628 51.42 4.07 38.86
N GLU A 629 51.70 3.10 39.75
CA GLU A 629 51.85 1.70 39.39
C GLU A 629 50.61 1.13 38.70
N GLY A 630 49.43 1.58 39.07
CA GLY A 630 48.18 1.20 38.42
C GLY A 630 48.08 1.81 37.03
N LEU A 631 48.38 3.07 36.87
CA LEU A 631 48.35 3.78 35.59
C LEU A 631 49.36 3.18 34.60
N ASP A 632 50.59 2.97 35.06
CA ASP A 632 51.67 2.39 34.22
C ASP A 632 51.24 1.00 33.68
N LEU A 633 50.66 0.15 34.53
CA LEU A 633 50.17 -1.16 34.08
C LEU A 633 49.03 -1.03 33.05
N LEU A 634 48.05 -0.13 33.27
CA LEU A 634 46.96 0.07 32.32
C LEU A 634 47.46 0.52 30.95
N VAL A 635 48.40 1.48 30.94
CA VAL A 635 49.02 1.95 29.70
C VAL A 635 49.73 0.82 28.98
N ARG A 636 50.53 0.00 29.66
CA ARG A 636 51.24 -1.17 29.08
C ARG A 636 50.24 -2.17 28.49
N LEU A 637 49.19 -2.52 29.24
CA LEU A 637 48.19 -3.47 28.77
C LEU A 637 47.40 -2.91 27.56
N SER A 638 47.24 -1.60 27.49
CA SER A 638 46.60 -0.97 26.33
C SER A 638 47.41 -0.99 25.04
N GLU A 639 48.74 -1.13 25.17
CA GLU A 639 49.67 -1.05 24.04
C GLU A 639 50.23 -2.44 23.64
N GLU A 640 50.38 -3.35 24.60
CA GLU A 640 51.04 -4.63 24.39
C GLU A 640 50.15 -5.82 24.20
N SER A 641 48.87 -5.72 24.64
CA SER A 641 47.99 -6.86 24.78
C SER A 641 47.20 -7.13 23.51
N VAL A 642 46.82 -8.39 23.32
CA VAL A 642 45.87 -8.84 22.28
C VAL A 642 44.45 -8.42 22.71
N GLU A 643 43.58 -8.22 21.73
CA GLU A 643 42.14 -8.09 21.98
C GLU A 643 41.61 -9.32 22.77
N PRO A 644 40.71 -9.20 23.74
CA PRO A 644 39.98 -7.98 24.17
C PRO A 644 40.64 -7.17 25.29
N VAL A 645 41.83 -7.59 25.78
CA VAL A 645 42.52 -6.98 26.93
C VAL A 645 42.91 -5.53 26.69
N ARG A 646 43.41 -5.26 25.48
CA ARG A 646 43.73 -3.92 25.02
C ARG A 646 42.54 -2.98 25.10
N THR A 647 41.39 -3.41 24.59
CA THR A 647 40.14 -2.66 24.67
C THR A 647 39.68 -2.39 26.09
N SER A 648 39.71 -3.40 26.96
CA SER A 648 39.35 -3.25 28.36
C SER A 648 40.28 -2.25 29.09
N ALA A 649 41.59 -2.32 28.90
CA ALA A 649 42.55 -1.38 29.47
C ALA A 649 42.29 0.06 28.98
N ASN A 650 42.01 0.25 27.69
CA ASN A 650 41.66 1.56 27.15
C ASN A 650 40.35 2.15 27.71
N ILE A 651 39.33 1.34 27.95
CA ILE A 651 38.09 1.78 28.61
C ILE A 651 38.41 2.38 30.00
N TYR A 652 39.20 1.68 30.81
CA TYR A 652 39.54 2.15 32.16
C TYR A 652 40.50 3.34 32.17
N LEU A 653 41.35 3.50 31.17
CA LEU A 653 42.21 4.67 30.98
C LEU A 653 41.42 5.97 30.72
N ARG A 654 40.22 5.84 30.13
CA ARG A 654 39.36 7.00 29.84
C ARG A 654 38.54 7.46 31.01
N ASP A 655 38.63 6.82 32.19
CA ASP A 655 37.88 7.26 33.38
C ASP A 655 38.36 8.61 33.87
N LEU A 656 37.47 9.60 33.73
CA LEU A 656 37.73 11.00 34.20
C LEU A 656 37.97 11.12 35.70
N SER A 657 37.62 10.08 36.51
CA SER A 657 37.82 10.06 37.93
C SER A 657 39.26 9.73 38.36
N ILE A 658 40.15 9.36 37.45
CA ILE A 658 41.58 9.27 37.65
C ILE A 658 42.10 10.71 37.87
N PRO A 659 42.91 10.94 38.91
CA PRO A 659 43.42 12.28 39.19
C PRO A 659 44.10 12.93 38.02
N SER A 660 43.85 14.20 37.74
CA SER A 660 44.33 14.94 36.57
C SER A 660 45.82 14.85 36.38
N GLY A 661 46.61 15.04 37.46
CA GLY A 661 48.06 14.93 37.43
C GLY A 661 48.59 13.54 37.03
N LEU A 662 47.80 12.48 37.12
CA LEU A 662 48.11 11.15 36.56
C LEU A 662 47.65 11.02 35.14
N ARG A 663 46.43 11.49 34.78
CA ARG A 663 45.92 11.49 33.41
C ARG A 663 46.83 12.22 32.43
N ASP A 664 47.41 13.35 32.85
CA ASP A 664 48.35 14.16 32.04
C ASP A 664 49.59 13.37 31.64
N LYS A 665 49.93 12.28 32.37
CA LYS A 665 51.01 11.34 32.02
C LYS A 665 50.63 10.29 30.98
N ILE A 666 49.35 10.05 30.67
CA ILE A 666 48.91 9.01 29.72
C ILE A 666 49.54 9.20 28.33
N PRO A 667 49.57 10.38 27.72
CA PRO A 667 50.22 10.60 26.43
C PRO A 667 51.71 10.27 26.45
N SER A 668 52.42 10.74 27.45
CA SER A 668 53.88 10.50 27.56
C SER A 668 54.22 9.03 27.83
N LEU A 669 53.39 8.30 28.58
CA LEU A 669 53.53 6.86 28.81
C LEU A 669 53.24 6.06 27.53
N ARG A 670 52.20 6.39 26.79
CA ARG A 670 51.93 5.75 25.49
C ARG A 670 53.02 6.00 24.50
N GLU A 671 53.51 7.22 24.43
CA GLU A 671 54.63 7.58 23.56
C GLU A 671 55.90 6.78 23.91
N LYS A 672 56.21 6.70 25.20
CA LYS A 672 57.36 5.92 25.68
C LYS A 672 57.26 4.46 25.30
N ILE A 673 56.10 3.81 25.48
CA ILE A 673 55.90 2.40 25.12
C ILE A 673 55.96 2.19 23.62
N TYR A 674 55.37 3.09 22.82
CA TYR A 674 55.45 3.06 21.37
C TYR A 674 56.87 3.20 20.84
N LEU A 675 57.65 4.08 21.41
CA LEU A 675 59.05 4.31 21.08
C LEU A 675 59.94 3.12 21.46
N GLU A 676 59.68 2.55 22.66
CA GLU A 676 60.35 1.31 23.11
C GLU A 676 60.10 0.14 22.15
N LYS A 677 58.87 0.00 21.62
CA LYS A 677 58.55 -1.02 20.61
C LYS A 677 59.21 -0.82 19.28
N LEU A 678 59.41 0.41 18.83
CA LEU A 678 60.05 0.75 17.54
C LEU A 678 61.58 0.82 17.64
N GLY A 679 62.19 0.66 18.82
CA GLY A 679 63.62 0.85 19.00
C GLY A 679 64.07 2.28 18.79
N ILE A 680 63.19 3.25 18.82
CA ILE A 680 63.43 4.68 18.55
C ILE A 680 63.38 5.44 19.86
N ARG A 681 64.44 6.18 20.15
CA ARG A 681 64.57 7.02 21.34
C ARG A 681 64.13 8.45 21.10
N GLU A 682 62.90 8.78 20.96
CA GLU A 682 62.27 10.11 20.80
C GLU A 682 61.55 10.35 19.47
N VAL A 683 60.22 10.29 19.47
CA VAL A 683 59.34 10.94 18.50
C VAL A 683 58.12 11.50 19.25
N THR A 684 57.75 12.75 19.02
CA THR A 684 56.60 13.43 19.59
C THR A 684 55.26 12.91 19.00
N PRO A 685 54.22 12.66 19.79
CA PRO A 685 52.93 12.23 19.28
C PRO A 685 52.29 13.30 18.41
N ARG A 686 51.56 12.85 17.38
CA ARG A 686 50.84 13.74 16.49
C ARG A 686 49.69 14.38 17.25
N ARG A 687 49.73 15.71 17.30
CA ARG A 687 48.70 16.50 17.99
C ARG A 687 48.30 17.65 17.11
N MET A 688 47.02 18.00 17.23
CA MET A 688 46.43 19.16 16.59
C MET A 688 45.67 19.92 17.68
N ASN A 689 45.73 21.25 17.64
CA ASN A 689 44.97 22.08 18.56
C ASN A 689 43.73 22.64 17.83
N ALA A 690 42.59 22.55 18.46
CA ALA A 690 41.38 23.27 18.08
C ALA A 690 41.21 24.46 19.01
N PHE A 691 41.06 25.63 18.46
CA PHE A 691 40.91 26.88 19.22
C PHE A 691 39.44 27.31 19.27
N SER A 692 39.05 27.95 20.35
CA SER A 692 37.76 28.57 20.53
C SER A 692 37.54 29.68 19.50
N ILE A 693 36.42 29.57 18.74
CA ILE A 693 36.06 30.54 17.70
C ILE A 693 35.22 31.65 18.34
N LYS A 694 35.76 32.87 18.28
CA LYS A 694 35.09 34.08 18.81
C LYS A 694 34.21 34.79 17.76
N TRP A 695 34.36 34.43 16.50
CA TRP A 695 33.66 35.03 15.35
C TRP A 695 33.04 33.93 14.49
N PRO A 696 31.84 34.12 13.95
CA PRO A 696 31.23 33.11 13.08
C PRO A 696 32.16 32.79 11.92
N VAL A 697 32.40 31.49 11.66
CA VAL A 697 33.05 30.99 10.45
C VAL A 697 31.96 30.73 9.45
N GLU A 698 32.09 31.28 8.25
CA GLU A 698 31.17 31.03 7.12
C GLU A 698 31.67 29.82 6.36
N ILE A 699 30.88 28.77 6.32
CA ILE A 699 31.21 27.52 5.59
C ILE A 699 30.97 27.78 4.11
N ASP A 700 31.96 28.28 3.38
CA ASP A 700 31.92 28.68 1.99
C ASP A 700 32.83 27.84 1.08
N GLY A 701 33.62 26.93 1.67
CA GLY A 701 34.62 26.09 0.97
C GLY A 701 35.93 26.81 0.68
N SER A 702 36.27 27.83 1.46
CA SER A 702 37.53 28.57 1.34
C SER A 702 38.31 28.58 2.64
N ASP A 703 39.62 28.79 2.56
CA ASP A 703 40.47 29.01 3.70
C ASP A 703 40.72 30.51 4.03
N ARG A 704 39.84 31.38 3.47
CA ARG A 704 40.05 32.84 3.48
C ARG A 704 39.58 33.51 4.80
N ASP A 705 38.76 32.84 5.58
CA ASP A 705 38.31 33.34 6.86
C ASP A 705 39.49 33.67 7.77
N ARG A 706 39.38 34.78 8.48
CA ARG A 706 40.40 35.22 9.40
C ARG A 706 40.79 34.20 10.45
N PHE A 707 39.82 33.36 10.86
CA PHE A 707 40.08 32.24 11.75
C PHE A 707 41.05 31.24 11.11
N TRP A 708 40.76 30.75 9.88
CA TRP A 708 41.56 29.75 9.20
C TRP A 708 42.97 30.25 8.81
N GLN A 709 43.11 31.57 8.59
CA GLN A 709 44.41 32.16 8.31
C GLN A 709 45.36 32.14 9.52
N ASN A 710 44.79 32.12 10.73
CA ASN A 710 45.54 32.13 11.98
C ASN A 710 45.50 30.78 12.73
N ALA A 711 44.69 29.82 12.29
CA ALA A 711 44.60 28.53 12.92
C ALA A 711 45.90 27.71 12.75
N GLU A 712 46.22 26.97 13.80
CA GLU A 712 47.30 25.99 13.74
C GLU A 712 46.95 24.90 12.76
N LYS A 713 47.89 24.64 11.80
CA LYS A 713 47.72 23.65 10.76
C LYS A 713 48.51 22.40 11.11
N ALA A 714 47.78 21.27 11.20
CA ALA A 714 48.39 19.96 11.25
C ALA A 714 48.77 19.56 9.82
N ASP A 715 50.01 19.24 9.62
CA ASP A 715 50.56 18.72 8.38
C ASP A 715 51.17 17.32 8.63
N MET A 716 52.03 16.84 7.77
CA MET A 716 52.73 15.56 7.87
C MET A 716 51.80 14.31 7.74
N PHE A 717 50.95 14.34 6.76
CA PHE A 717 50.28 13.11 6.32
C PHE A 717 51.31 12.10 5.77
N ILE A 718 51.09 10.82 6.10
CA ILE A 718 51.94 9.70 5.68
C ILE A 718 51.25 8.86 4.63
N GLU A 719 52.05 8.28 3.72
CA GLU A 719 51.54 7.29 2.76
C GLU A 719 51.20 5.98 3.51
N ILE A 720 49.99 5.46 3.26
CA ILE A 720 49.50 4.20 3.90
C ILE A 720 50.07 2.98 3.15
N GLU A 721 50.28 3.10 1.83
CA GLU A 721 50.72 2.03 0.95
C GLU A 721 52.22 2.07 0.69
N GLY A 722 53.05 2.15 1.70
CA GLY A 722 54.50 2.09 1.57
C GLY A 722 55.18 2.65 2.79
N ASP A 723 56.30 2.10 3.19
CA ASP A 723 57.08 2.50 4.37
C ASP A 723 57.67 3.93 4.32
N LYS A 724 57.03 4.85 3.57
CA LYS A 724 57.49 6.22 3.42
C LYS A 724 56.84 7.14 4.42
N ILE A 725 57.67 7.76 5.23
CA ILE A 725 57.31 8.66 6.33
C ILE A 725 56.82 10.06 5.86
N LYS A 726 56.89 10.39 4.59
CA LYS A 726 56.40 11.67 4.03
C LYS A 726 55.75 11.45 2.68
N SER A 727 54.53 11.91 2.53
CA SER A 727 53.89 12.01 1.23
C SER A 727 54.53 13.15 0.41
N ALA A 728 54.64 12.92 -0.90
CA ALA A 728 55.03 13.95 -1.85
C ALA A 728 53.94 15.01 -2.09
N VAL A 729 52.75 14.75 -1.64
CA VAL A 729 51.53 15.62 -1.78
C VAL A 729 51.11 16.10 -0.41
N HIS A 730 50.97 17.40 -0.21
CA HIS A 730 50.67 17.98 1.06
C HIS A 730 49.13 18.01 1.29
N THR A 731 48.72 17.55 2.46
CA THR A 731 47.40 17.79 3.01
C THR A 731 47.59 18.45 4.36
N THR A 732 46.84 19.50 4.63
CA THR A 732 46.86 20.18 5.92
C THR A 732 45.46 20.19 6.52
N ALA A 733 45.37 20.05 7.83
CA ALA A 733 44.12 20.13 8.59
C ALA A 733 44.19 21.20 9.65
N ALA A 734 43.10 21.93 9.90
CA ALA A 734 42.93 22.86 10.98
C ALA A 734 41.61 22.64 11.66
N ALA A 735 41.54 22.97 12.97
CA ALA A 735 40.31 22.77 13.76
C ALA A 735 40.00 24.00 14.60
N GLY A 736 38.70 24.24 14.82
CA GLY A 736 38.19 25.23 15.76
C GLY A 736 36.86 24.76 16.35
N TYR A 737 36.38 25.40 17.37
CA TYR A 737 35.12 25.05 18.01
C TYR A 737 34.42 26.27 18.60
N ASP A 738 33.09 26.17 18.66
CA ASP A 738 32.26 27.08 19.45
C ASP A 738 31.37 26.28 20.43
N ALA A 739 30.40 26.92 21.02
CA ALA A 739 29.48 26.26 21.96
C ALA A 739 28.62 25.16 21.32
N ASN A 740 28.47 25.15 20.00
CA ASN A 740 27.53 24.31 19.28
C ASN A 740 28.18 23.37 18.24
N ASN A 741 29.34 23.73 17.71
CA ASN A 741 29.95 23.06 16.57
C ASN A 741 31.44 22.83 16.74
N LEU A 742 31.92 21.73 16.16
CA LEU A 742 33.31 21.54 15.80
C LEU A 742 33.47 21.96 14.35
N TYR A 743 34.45 22.81 14.06
CA TYR A 743 34.79 23.28 12.73
C TYR A 743 36.10 22.66 12.27
N LEU A 744 36.14 22.19 11.03
CA LEU A 744 37.32 21.61 10.46
C LEU A 744 37.55 22.16 9.05
N LEU A 745 38.80 22.44 8.75
CA LEU A 745 39.31 22.82 7.43
C LEU A 745 40.36 21.81 6.99
N LEU A 746 40.23 21.26 5.79
CA LEU A 746 41.25 20.46 5.15
C LEU A 746 41.64 21.10 3.82
N VAL A 747 42.91 21.27 3.60
CA VAL A 747 43.45 21.79 2.35
C VAL A 747 44.33 20.71 1.72
N CYS A 748 43.89 20.24 0.57
CA CYS A 748 44.51 19.11 -0.15
C CYS A 748 45.18 19.61 -1.40
N ASP A 749 46.54 19.71 -1.39
CA ASP A 749 47.28 20.00 -2.58
C ASP A 749 47.20 18.85 -3.58
N ASP A 750 47.08 19.15 -4.86
CA ASP A 750 46.98 18.16 -5.90
C ASP A 750 47.78 18.61 -7.14
N PRO A 751 48.70 17.81 -7.63
CA PRO A 751 49.53 18.15 -8.79
C PRO A 751 48.74 18.24 -10.09
N ASP A 752 47.58 17.51 -10.15
CA ASP A 752 46.70 17.47 -11.31
C ASP A 752 45.23 17.53 -10.90
N ILE A 753 44.79 18.70 -10.46
CA ILE A 753 43.43 18.95 -9.99
C ILE A 753 42.32 18.57 -10.99
N SER A 754 42.67 18.47 -12.29
CA SER A 754 41.71 18.10 -13.35
C SER A 754 41.26 16.64 -13.25
N LYS A 755 41.98 15.81 -12.52
CA LYS A 755 41.64 14.41 -12.26
C LYS A 755 40.72 14.22 -11.03
N VAL A 756 40.63 15.26 -10.20
CA VAL A 756 39.78 15.25 -9.01
C VAL A 756 38.32 15.50 -9.44
N ASN A 757 37.46 14.49 -9.42
CA ASN A 757 36.07 14.58 -9.81
C ASN A 757 35.21 13.46 -9.18
N LEU A 758 33.89 13.52 -9.34
CA LEU A 758 32.92 12.54 -8.81
C LEU A 758 33.15 11.09 -9.30
N ASN A 759 33.77 10.90 -10.46
CA ASN A 759 33.99 9.56 -11.00
C ASN A 759 35.34 8.97 -10.54
N SER A 760 36.14 9.75 -9.81
CA SER A 760 37.35 9.31 -9.17
C SER A 760 37.10 8.95 -7.71
N ARG A 761 37.93 8.07 -7.13
CA ARG A 761 37.88 7.77 -5.70
C ARG A 761 38.54 8.84 -4.84
N ASP A 762 38.49 10.10 -5.28
CA ASP A 762 38.99 11.20 -4.46
C ASP A 762 38.01 11.52 -3.34
N LEU A 763 38.45 11.28 -2.12
CA LEU A 763 37.64 11.63 -0.94
C LEU A 763 38.52 11.88 0.28
N ILE A 764 37.98 12.63 1.23
CA ILE A 764 38.52 12.76 2.57
C ILE A 764 37.66 11.98 3.53
N THR A 765 38.26 11.04 4.21
CA THR A 765 37.61 10.35 5.34
C THR A 765 38.11 10.96 6.63
N LEU A 766 37.17 11.35 7.47
CA LEU A 766 37.38 11.87 8.79
C LEU A 766 36.87 10.88 9.83
N SER A 767 37.65 10.53 10.82
CA SER A 767 37.23 9.75 11.99
C SER A 767 37.39 10.58 13.24
N ILE A 768 36.34 10.68 14.04
CA ILE A 768 36.32 11.42 15.31
C ILE A 768 35.83 10.49 16.43
N ASN A 769 36.57 10.52 17.56
CA ASN A 769 36.20 9.77 18.74
C ASN A 769 36.23 10.73 19.94
N PRO A 770 35.09 11.31 20.35
CA PRO A 770 34.99 12.19 21.49
C PRO A 770 35.40 11.50 22.81
N ALA A 771 36.20 12.14 23.61
CA ALA A 771 36.76 11.56 24.84
C ALA A 771 35.71 11.08 25.85
N ASN A 772 34.48 11.56 25.75
CA ASN A 772 33.38 11.19 26.66
C ASN A 772 32.57 9.97 26.17
N SER A 773 32.82 9.47 24.96
CA SER A 773 32.17 8.30 24.40
C SER A 773 33.10 7.09 24.41
N SER A 774 32.97 6.23 25.40
CA SER A 774 33.89 5.09 25.58
C SER A 774 33.70 3.94 24.58
N ARG A 775 32.77 4.04 23.64
CA ARG A 775 32.35 2.86 22.88
C ARG A 775 32.08 3.08 21.39
N LYS A 776 32.20 4.29 20.86
CA LYS A 776 31.91 4.57 19.45
C LYS A 776 32.75 5.72 18.93
N TRP A 777 33.02 5.67 17.62
CA TRP A 777 33.59 6.80 16.90
C TRP A 777 32.74 7.07 15.65
N TYR A 778 32.88 8.27 15.14
CA TYR A 778 32.16 8.75 13.98
C TYR A 778 33.09 8.81 12.79
N GLN A 779 32.61 8.38 11.63
CA GLN A 779 33.39 8.41 10.40
C GLN A 779 32.59 9.06 9.28
N PHE A 780 33.20 9.93 8.53
CA PHE A 780 32.60 10.72 7.47
C PHE A 780 33.50 10.69 6.25
N ALA A 781 32.90 10.56 5.05
CA ALA A 781 33.64 10.70 3.80
C ALA A 781 33.03 11.80 2.95
N VAL A 782 33.88 12.71 2.51
CA VAL A 782 33.49 13.90 1.76
C VAL A 782 34.20 13.91 0.42
N HIS A 783 33.42 14.01 -0.66
CA HIS A 783 33.93 14.19 -2.02
C HIS A 783 34.32 15.64 -2.32
N PRO A 784 35.17 15.86 -3.32
CA PRO A 784 35.59 17.20 -3.73
C PRO A 784 34.46 18.14 -4.14
N GLU A 785 33.30 17.62 -4.56
CA GLU A 785 32.12 18.40 -4.91
C GLU A 785 31.21 18.73 -3.71
N GLY A 786 31.61 18.37 -2.51
CA GLY A 786 30.86 18.62 -1.29
C GLY A 786 29.79 17.57 -0.99
N HIS A 787 29.72 16.53 -1.80
CA HIS A 787 28.86 15.38 -1.51
C HIS A 787 29.44 14.54 -0.37
N VAL A 788 28.61 14.16 0.57
CA VAL A 788 28.99 13.26 1.66
C VAL A 788 28.60 11.84 1.26
N GLU A 789 29.60 10.98 1.06
CA GLU A 789 29.34 9.62 0.60
C GLU A 789 28.77 8.72 1.68
N TYR A 790 29.31 8.83 2.89
CA TYR A 790 28.82 8.06 4.04
C TYR A 790 29.11 8.74 5.35
N CYS A 791 28.29 8.42 6.34
CA CYS A 791 28.48 8.76 7.74
C CYS A 791 28.21 7.52 8.56
N TYR A 792 29.19 7.01 9.26
CA TYR A 792 29.07 5.82 10.08
C TYR A 792 29.27 6.15 11.54
N VAL A 793 28.52 5.46 12.40
CA VAL A 793 28.80 5.37 13.83
C VAL A 793 29.32 3.97 14.09
N TRP A 794 30.58 3.87 14.46
CA TRP A 794 31.19 2.59 14.82
C TRP A 794 30.99 2.32 16.30
N LYS A 795 30.57 1.09 16.66
CA LYS A 795 30.47 0.64 18.07
C LYS A 795 31.53 -0.41 18.37
N LEU A 796 32.30 -0.21 19.43
CA LEU A 796 33.48 -1.03 19.77
C LEU A 796 33.18 -2.48 20.15
N TYR A 797 31.93 -2.93 20.26
CA TYR A 797 31.55 -4.28 20.72
C TYR A 797 30.93 -5.18 19.66
N ASP A 798 30.59 -4.66 18.48
CA ASP A 798 30.09 -5.46 17.37
C ASP A 798 30.77 -5.04 16.09
N ALA A 799 31.77 -5.81 15.68
CA ALA A 799 32.58 -5.54 14.49
C ALA A 799 31.81 -5.64 13.16
N GLU A 800 30.50 -5.92 13.19
CA GLU A 800 29.62 -6.10 12.04
C GLU A 800 28.48 -5.07 11.93
N ASP A 801 28.25 -4.21 12.92
CA ASP A 801 27.16 -3.22 12.87
C ASP A 801 27.65 -1.85 12.36
N HIS A 802 27.66 -1.71 11.05
CA HIS A 802 27.79 -0.42 10.39
C HIS A 802 26.40 0.22 10.28
N GLU A 803 25.97 1.03 11.24
CA GLU A 803 24.77 1.83 11.08
C GLU A 803 25.04 3.00 10.11
N LYS A 804 24.62 2.85 8.85
CA LYS A 804 24.51 3.92 7.88
C LYS A 804 23.30 4.78 8.23
N LEU A 805 23.41 5.62 9.25
CA LEU A 805 22.32 6.42 9.75
C LEU A 805 22.83 7.79 10.16
N TRP A 806 23.06 8.67 9.15
CA TRP A 806 23.21 10.05 9.54
C TRP A 806 22.88 11.02 8.42
N THR A 807 21.65 11.54 8.43
CA THR A 807 21.30 12.80 7.78
C THR A 807 21.39 13.88 8.87
N SER A 808 22.55 14.45 9.02
CA SER A 808 22.75 15.49 10.02
C SER A 808 22.75 16.89 9.41
N GLU A 809 22.33 17.85 10.19
CA GLU A 809 22.36 19.28 9.85
C GLU A 809 23.76 19.88 9.78
N TRP A 810 24.81 19.08 9.60
CA TRP A 810 26.15 19.61 9.47
C TRP A 810 26.37 20.25 8.10
N LYS A 811 27.16 21.30 8.10
CA LYS A 811 27.44 22.06 6.89
C LYS A 811 28.78 21.62 6.35
N VAL A 812 28.81 21.25 5.08
CA VAL A 812 30.03 20.97 4.32
C VAL A 812 30.04 21.80 3.06
N LYS A 813 31.16 22.43 2.77
CA LYS A 813 31.42 23.07 1.49
C LYS A 813 32.82 22.74 1.01
N THR A 814 32.96 22.59 -0.28
CA THR A 814 34.25 22.37 -0.92
C THR A 814 34.54 23.50 -1.89
N GLY A 815 35.81 23.78 -2.03
CA GLY A 815 36.31 24.74 -3.01
C GLY A 815 37.40 24.16 -3.85
N MET A 816 37.40 24.42 -5.15
CA MET A 816 38.45 24.01 -6.08
C MET A 816 39.27 25.18 -6.52
N GLU A 817 40.62 25.08 -6.42
CA GLU A 817 41.57 26.03 -6.90
C GLU A 817 42.53 25.35 -7.93
N SER A 818 43.45 26.10 -8.54
CA SER A 818 44.25 25.56 -9.64
C SER A 818 45.14 24.37 -9.31
N LYS A 819 45.50 24.19 -8.02
CA LYS A 819 46.39 23.11 -7.54
C LYS A 819 45.96 22.54 -6.19
N ARG A 820 44.80 22.85 -5.70
CA ARG A 820 44.31 22.32 -4.44
C ARG A 820 42.82 22.33 -4.39
N TRP A 821 42.25 21.46 -3.58
CA TRP A 821 40.85 21.50 -3.19
C TRP A 821 40.77 21.61 -1.66
N ILE A 822 39.69 22.21 -1.23
CA ILE A 822 39.47 22.59 0.16
C ILE A 822 38.17 21.95 0.62
N VAL A 823 38.15 21.39 1.82
CA VAL A 823 36.97 20.89 2.48
C VAL A 823 36.82 21.70 3.76
N GLU A 824 35.70 22.36 3.90
CA GLU A 824 35.35 23.11 5.05
C GLU A 824 34.05 22.57 5.65
N MET A 825 34.01 22.29 6.96
CA MET A 825 32.87 21.68 7.59
C MET A 825 32.60 22.21 9.00
N ALA A 826 31.32 22.25 9.35
CA ALA A 826 30.84 22.51 10.71
C ALA A 826 29.98 21.34 11.18
N ILE A 827 30.44 20.64 12.19
CA ILE A 827 29.82 19.45 12.76
C ILE A 827 29.16 19.83 14.06
N PRO A 828 27.83 19.80 14.20
CA PRO A 828 27.15 20.09 15.44
C PRO A 828 27.56 19.10 16.54
N LEU A 829 27.93 19.61 17.72
CA LEU A 829 28.41 18.79 18.84
C LEU A 829 27.35 17.79 19.31
N ARG A 830 26.07 18.17 19.26
CA ARG A 830 24.94 17.26 19.55
C ARG A 830 24.94 16.00 18.68
N ASN A 831 25.51 16.09 17.49
CA ASN A 831 25.60 14.97 16.56
C ASN A 831 26.76 14.03 16.94
N LEU A 832 27.66 14.45 17.78
CA LEU A 832 28.74 13.64 18.31
C LEU A 832 28.45 13.16 19.75
N ASP A 833 27.18 13.15 20.16
CA ASP A 833 26.74 12.89 21.54
C ASP A 833 27.51 13.69 22.58
N ASN A 834 27.77 14.94 22.25
CA ASN A 834 28.51 15.82 23.13
C ASN A 834 27.73 17.13 23.38
N ASP A 835 27.52 17.47 24.64
CA ASP A 835 26.73 18.62 25.06
C ASP A 835 27.56 19.94 25.08
N GLY A 836 28.83 19.86 24.76
CA GLY A 836 29.72 21.02 24.68
C GLY A 836 31.19 20.66 24.86
N ILE A 837 32.06 21.51 24.35
CA ILE A 837 33.52 21.37 24.44
C ILE A 837 34.03 22.38 25.44
N VAL A 838 34.89 21.94 26.34
CA VAL A 838 35.57 22.80 27.31
C VAL A 838 37.07 22.83 26.96
N ALA A 839 37.67 24.00 27.11
CA ALA A 839 39.14 24.10 26.94
C ALA A 839 39.86 23.12 27.87
N GLY A 840 40.77 22.33 27.32
CA GLY A 840 41.45 21.23 28.01
C GLY A 840 40.89 19.84 27.69
N ASP A 841 39.76 19.75 27.01
CA ASP A 841 39.28 18.46 26.48
C ASP A 841 40.25 17.92 25.43
N MET A 842 40.24 16.58 25.28
CA MET A 842 41.00 15.89 24.28
C MET A 842 40.17 14.84 23.62
N TRP A 843 40.11 14.87 22.29
CA TRP A 843 39.45 13.87 21.47
C TRP A 843 40.46 13.12 20.62
N SER A 844 40.12 11.92 20.19
CA SER A 844 40.91 11.22 19.18
C SER A 844 40.33 11.55 17.81
N ILE A 845 41.21 11.89 16.87
CA ILE A 845 40.80 12.26 15.49
C ILE A 845 41.80 11.71 14.49
N ASN A 846 41.35 11.35 13.31
CA ASN A 846 42.22 11.02 12.18
C ASN A 846 41.61 11.51 10.89
N PHE A 847 42.47 11.79 9.92
CA PHE A 847 42.08 12.17 8.56
C PHE A 847 42.78 11.24 7.58
N GLN A 848 42.07 10.77 6.57
CA GLN A 848 42.61 9.99 5.49
C GLN A 848 42.19 10.62 4.17
N ARG A 849 43.13 10.77 3.26
CA ARG A 849 42.87 11.15 1.87
C ARG A 849 43.04 9.94 0.98
N GLU A 850 42.02 9.63 0.21
CA GLU A 850 41.96 8.57 -0.77
C GLU A 850 41.90 9.18 -2.16
N SER A 851 42.63 8.59 -3.13
CA SER A 851 42.65 9.06 -4.51
C SER A 851 43.07 7.94 -5.44
N ASP A 852 42.61 7.98 -6.68
CA ASP A 852 43.05 7.03 -7.72
C ASP A 852 44.34 7.42 -8.42
N HIS A 853 44.83 8.65 -8.23
CA HIS A 853 45.98 9.19 -8.96
C HIS A 853 47.15 9.68 -8.11
N ILE A 854 46.94 9.68 -6.77
CA ILE A 854 48.01 9.95 -5.80
C ILE A 854 47.99 8.88 -4.70
N PRO A 855 49.11 8.61 -4.00
CA PRO A 855 49.12 7.66 -2.90
C PRO A 855 48.12 8.05 -1.78
N TRP A 856 47.47 7.08 -1.22
CA TRP A 856 46.61 7.30 -0.07
C TRP A 856 47.41 7.75 1.14
N THR A 857 46.93 8.79 1.77
CA THR A 857 47.63 9.40 2.90
C THR A 857 46.74 9.48 4.15
N SER A 858 47.33 9.32 5.32
CA SER A 858 46.67 9.50 6.61
C SER A 858 47.51 10.36 7.52
N TRP A 859 46.81 11.12 8.39
CA TRP A 859 47.45 11.96 9.37
C TRP A 859 48.05 11.15 10.51
N SER A 860 47.41 10.08 10.97
CA SER A 860 47.79 9.37 12.20
C SER A 860 47.58 7.84 12.11
N GLY A 861 47.95 7.19 11.00
CA GLY A 861 47.76 5.76 10.85
C GLY A 861 46.46 5.37 10.16
N ARG A 862 45.93 4.19 10.40
CA ARG A 862 44.74 3.69 9.69
C ARG A 862 43.48 4.35 10.20
N ILE A 863 42.57 4.73 9.31
CA ILE A 863 41.31 5.41 9.57
C ILE A 863 40.24 4.54 10.26
N ASP A 864 40.37 3.23 10.13
CA ASP A 864 39.51 2.21 10.70
C ASP A 864 40.04 1.68 12.06
N ASN A 865 41.15 2.21 12.54
CA ASN A 865 41.73 1.80 13.82
C ASN A 865 41.81 2.98 14.79
N PRO A 866 40.81 3.15 15.70
CA PRO A 866 40.75 4.27 16.63
C PRO A 866 41.96 4.38 17.59
N GLU A 867 42.72 3.30 17.77
CA GLU A 867 43.93 3.31 18.61
C GLU A 867 45.10 4.02 17.94
N GLN A 868 45.07 4.17 16.65
CA GLN A 868 46.05 4.90 15.86
C GLN A 868 45.67 6.35 15.57
N PHE A 869 44.55 6.83 16.10
CA PHE A 869 44.11 8.21 15.92
C PHE A 869 45.03 9.16 16.68
N GLY A 870 45.27 10.32 16.10
CA GLY A 870 45.96 11.41 16.76
C GLY A 870 45.07 12.10 17.80
N ILE A 871 45.61 13.10 18.47
CA ILE A 871 44.95 13.80 19.54
C ILE A 871 44.54 15.19 19.07
N LEU A 872 43.26 15.52 19.17
CA LEU A 872 42.73 16.87 19.02
C LEU A 872 42.60 17.49 20.43
N ASN A 873 43.40 18.52 20.72
CA ASN A 873 43.37 19.26 22.00
C ASN A 873 42.53 20.52 21.83
N PHE A 874 41.57 20.73 22.70
CA PHE A 874 40.76 21.95 22.70
C PHE A 874 41.40 23.02 23.56
N LYS A 875 41.67 24.21 22.99
CA LYS A 875 42.33 25.34 23.56
C LYS A 875 41.39 26.58 23.61
N GLU A 876 41.62 27.50 24.54
CA GLU A 876 40.90 28.76 24.62
C GLU A 876 41.16 29.69 23.41
#